data_84d409b7be81c0cf12c898922f589f26
#
_entry.id   84d409b7be81c0cf12c898922f589f26
#
_cell.length_a   1.000
_cell.length_b   1.000
_cell.length_c   1.000
_cell.angle_alpha   90.00
_cell.angle_beta   90.00
_cell.angle_gamma   90.00
#
_symmetry.space_group_name_H-M   'P 1'
#
loop_
_entity.id
_entity.type
_entity.pdbx_description
1 polymer ?
#
loop_
_entity_poly.entity_id
_entity_poly.type
_entity_poly.pdbx_seq_one_letter_code
_entity_poly.pdbx_strand_id
1 'polypeptide(L)'
;MEDLIDGKRRIEAVVCRDENGPGEASFLFDRNGCLLDFRGAVPCSEAFADMLSGICRNKPLVSGREYVEAIWEGRPYHVCLNRYIHLTLGELADIQARRFPDREAVVDSLAGVRLTYREVKRRSDGLAKGLMHIGILKGDHVAVIMDNCWENVVTKIAIEKTGAVIVNLNIHEKKDMLECLLHRADVKAVILKQGIKNREHMDMFYQISPELKEAVPGRIYAPRLPLLRHVIVTDQERPRSCAWQFEKLMELGMSMGDSLLKERMKAVRPFDDATIIHTSGTSGVPKGVMLNHCQILENAWIHVQYLGLEKEDRLCMTPPMFHSFGCVGSVLSSMMAGAALVCYEKTDRICLLEMLRKERCTVLCSVPTVYIRLIREMREGKAGREDLCLRLCVTAGAPCPEHTLRDMKRVMGAEAAVVMYGMTEAGPGISSTSMDDSLETAVSTVGMLWPGVTGRIQDLTTGRVLGPGRAGELCIKSYGVMKGYYNNPEETEKAVDREGWLHTGDIASLSEDGLLTLKGRCKDLIIRGGENISPREIEDFIRNYEPVEDVAVVGAPDEQYGELVYAFIRPKEGAVVTKEGLRNWCRGKIATIKIPQEIELTDHFPISATGKISKGQLRSLAREHLEGRGTRQTEPETGEGGLRQTETEELRQAETGTGELRQAETGTGELRQAETE
;
A
#
# COMPACT_ATOMS: atom_id res chain seq x y z
N MET A 1 22.67 7.07 10.16
CA MET A 1 22.13 6.54 8.90
C MET A 1 22.14 7.62 7.82
N GLU A 2 21.77 8.83 8.15
CA GLU A 2 21.75 9.97 7.23
C GLU A 2 23.08 10.16 6.49
N ASP A 3 24.19 10.30 7.21
CA ASP A 3 25.53 10.39 6.59
C ASP A 3 25.87 9.22 5.66
N LEU A 4 25.37 8.02 6.00
CA LEU A 4 25.60 6.83 5.17
C LEU A 4 24.81 6.90 3.88
N ILE A 5 23.51 7.21 3.97
CA ILE A 5 22.62 7.33 2.80
C ILE A 5 23.11 8.47 1.91
N ASP A 6 23.48 9.60 2.50
CA ASP A 6 24.05 10.72 1.76
C ASP A 6 25.34 10.34 1.05
N GLY A 7 26.23 9.58 1.71
CA GLY A 7 27.45 9.06 1.08
C GLY A 7 27.18 8.08 -0.08
N LYS A 8 25.98 7.50 -0.15
CA LYS A 8 25.55 6.58 -1.22
C LYS A 8 24.71 7.26 -2.30
N ARG A 9 24.32 8.53 -2.14
CA ARG A 9 23.58 9.24 -3.18
C ARG A 9 24.48 9.48 -4.39
N ARG A 10 23.89 9.29 -5.56
CA ARG A 10 24.53 9.49 -6.87
C ARG A 10 23.61 10.31 -7.77
N ILE A 11 24.22 11.05 -8.66
CA ILE A 11 23.56 11.78 -9.71
C ILE A 11 24.14 11.28 -11.03
N GLU A 12 23.30 10.71 -11.88
CA GLU A 12 23.65 10.34 -13.24
C GLU A 12 23.05 11.37 -14.19
N ALA A 13 23.90 12.08 -14.92
CA ALA A 13 23.49 12.99 -15.96
C ALA A 13 23.61 12.30 -17.31
N VAL A 14 22.46 11.92 -17.90
CA VAL A 14 22.40 11.35 -19.27
C VAL A 14 22.18 12.48 -20.24
N VAL A 15 23.11 12.66 -21.17
CA VAL A 15 23.10 13.73 -22.17
C VAL A 15 22.57 13.23 -23.49
N CYS A 16 21.57 13.89 -24.05
CA CYS A 16 20.95 13.60 -25.34
C CYS A 16 20.99 14.86 -26.21
N ARG A 17 21.05 14.72 -27.55
CA ARG A 17 20.91 15.86 -28.49
C ARG A 17 19.45 16.22 -28.69
N ASP A 18 18.60 15.19 -28.75
CA ASP A 18 17.16 15.36 -28.93
C ASP A 18 16.44 15.02 -27.62
N GLU A 19 15.34 15.72 -27.33
CA GLU A 19 14.59 15.62 -26.08
C GLU A 19 14.16 14.18 -25.68
N ASN A 20 13.94 13.32 -26.69
CA ASN A 20 13.58 11.91 -26.50
C ASN A 20 14.57 10.95 -27.21
N GLY A 21 15.74 11.45 -27.57
CA GLY A 21 16.77 10.65 -28.26
C GLY A 21 17.51 9.68 -27.33
N PRO A 22 18.23 8.70 -27.87
CA PRO A 22 19.08 7.84 -27.08
C PRO A 22 20.18 8.66 -26.40
N GLY A 23 20.52 8.31 -25.17
CA GLY A 23 21.61 8.94 -24.43
C GLY A 23 22.95 8.78 -25.17
N GLU A 24 23.63 9.90 -25.46
CA GLU A 24 24.94 9.89 -26.12
C GLU A 24 26.07 9.76 -25.11
N ALA A 25 25.89 10.24 -23.89
CA ALA A 25 26.84 10.15 -22.80
C ALA A 25 26.17 10.10 -21.44
N SER A 26 26.84 9.48 -20.48
CA SER A 26 26.41 9.42 -19.09
C SER A 26 27.58 9.83 -18.19
N PHE A 27 27.30 10.76 -17.27
CA PHE A 27 28.23 11.26 -16.26
C PHE A 27 27.71 10.88 -14.88
N LEU A 28 28.49 10.16 -14.11
CA LEU A 28 28.15 9.77 -12.75
C LEU A 28 28.87 10.69 -11.75
N PHE A 29 28.11 11.39 -10.93
CA PHE A 29 28.60 12.28 -9.89
C PHE A 29 28.29 11.71 -8.49
N ASP A 30 29.13 12.09 -7.50
CA ASP A 30 28.77 11.93 -6.10
C ASP A 30 27.73 13.00 -5.66
N ARG A 31 27.32 12.96 -4.38
CA ARG A 31 26.36 13.91 -3.80
C ARG A 31 26.83 15.39 -3.87
N ASN A 32 28.11 15.61 -3.91
CA ASN A 32 28.72 16.95 -3.94
C ASN A 32 28.95 17.43 -5.36
N GLY A 33 28.56 16.63 -6.37
CA GLY A 33 28.76 16.92 -7.77
C GLY A 33 30.17 16.61 -8.27
N CYS A 34 31.00 15.84 -7.52
CA CYS A 34 32.29 15.39 -8.02
C CYS A 34 32.10 14.24 -9.00
N LEU A 35 32.69 14.32 -10.18
CA LEU A 35 32.62 13.27 -11.20
C LEU A 35 33.29 12.00 -10.71
N LEU A 36 32.57 10.86 -10.80
CA LEU A 36 33.03 9.53 -10.42
C LEU A 36 33.33 8.64 -11.63
N ASP A 37 32.51 8.73 -12.67
CA ASP A 37 32.65 7.91 -13.87
C ASP A 37 32.04 8.63 -15.08
N PHE A 38 32.54 8.30 -16.27
CA PHE A 38 32.04 8.80 -17.56
C PHE A 38 31.96 7.69 -18.58
N ARG A 39 30.86 7.65 -19.36
CA ARG A 39 30.67 6.73 -20.47
C ARG A 39 29.99 7.44 -21.62
N GLY A 40 30.50 7.33 -22.84
CA GLY A 40 29.81 7.82 -24.01
C GLY A 40 30.71 8.45 -25.07
N ALA A 41 30.08 8.94 -26.16
CA ALA A 41 30.72 9.47 -27.35
C ALA A 41 30.85 11.01 -27.40
N VAL A 42 30.26 11.72 -26.42
CA VAL A 42 30.42 13.19 -26.33
C VAL A 42 31.81 13.51 -25.80
N PRO A 43 32.55 14.50 -26.38
CA PRO A 43 33.85 14.86 -25.84
C PRO A 43 33.74 15.26 -24.38
N CYS A 44 34.32 14.47 -23.49
CA CYS A 44 34.44 14.82 -22.07
C CYS A 44 35.53 15.87 -21.90
N SER A 45 35.21 17.14 -22.16
CA SER A 45 36.05 18.21 -21.65
C SER A 45 35.78 18.37 -20.15
N GLU A 46 36.86 18.64 -19.39
CA GLU A 46 36.77 18.93 -17.96
C GLU A 46 35.74 20.05 -17.70
N ALA A 47 35.72 21.06 -18.58
CA ALA A 47 34.77 22.17 -18.50
C ALA A 47 33.31 21.79 -18.73
N PHE A 48 33.00 20.78 -19.55
CA PHE A 48 31.62 20.26 -19.73
C PHE A 48 31.15 19.48 -18.48
N ALA A 49 32.03 18.67 -17.92
CA ALA A 49 31.80 17.95 -16.67
C ALA A 49 31.59 18.93 -15.49
N ASP A 50 32.36 20.03 -15.44
CA ASP A 50 32.21 21.08 -14.44
C ASP A 50 30.89 21.85 -14.56
N MET A 51 30.41 22.11 -15.76
CA MET A 51 29.09 22.69 -16.00
C MET A 51 27.98 21.77 -15.48
N LEU A 52 28.01 20.48 -15.83
CA LEU A 52 27.03 19.49 -15.33
C LEU A 52 27.11 19.34 -13.81
N SER A 53 28.34 19.34 -13.24
CA SER A 53 28.57 19.34 -11.80
C SER A 53 27.89 20.55 -11.12
N GLY A 54 28.00 21.74 -11.71
CA GLY A 54 27.31 22.94 -11.23
C GLY A 54 25.78 22.81 -11.23
N ILE A 55 25.20 22.20 -12.26
CA ILE A 55 23.76 21.89 -12.34
C ILE A 55 23.37 20.91 -11.22
N CYS A 56 24.19 19.89 -10.98
CA CYS A 56 23.92 18.86 -9.97
C CYS A 56 23.94 19.40 -8.53
N ARG A 57 24.84 20.33 -8.22
CA ARG A 57 25.01 20.89 -6.85
C ARG A 57 23.83 21.73 -6.37
N ASN A 58 23.08 22.33 -7.26
CA ASN A 58 22.05 23.32 -6.92
C ASN A 58 20.64 22.70 -6.74
N LYS A 59 20.52 21.38 -6.61
CA LYS A 59 19.24 20.67 -6.60
C LYS A 59 19.07 19.81 -5.35
N PRO A 60 17.82 19.61 -4.88
CA PRO A 60 17.56 18.78 -3.69
C PRO A 60 18.08 17.34 -3.84
N LEU A 61 18.56 16.75 -2.75
CA LEU A 61 19.15 15.40 -2.70
C LEU A 61 18.11 14.26 -2.66
N VAL A 62 16.91 14.48 -3.21
CA VAL A 62 15.86 13.46 -3.26
C VAL A 62 15.95 12.68 -4.57
N SER A 63 15.74 11.35 -4.49
CA SER A 63 15.73 10.48 -5.68
C SER A 63 14.61 10.90 -6.65
N GLY A 64 14.91 10.87 -7.93
CA GLY A 64 13.99 11.26 -8.98
C GLY A 64 14.69 11.48 -10.30
N ARG A 65 13.87 11.76 -11.32
CA ARG A 65 14.33 12.09 -12.67
C ARG A 65 13.91 13.52 -13.01
N GLU A 66 14.87 14.31 -13.47
CA GLU A 66 14.65 15.68 -13.88
C GLU A 66 15.30 15.95 -15.23
N TYR A 67 14.62 16.70 -16.09
CA TYR A 67 15.15 17.12 -17.39
C TYR A 67 15.55 18.59 -17.32
N VAL A 68 16.75 18.87 -17.80
CA VAL A 68 17.32 20.22 -17.81
C VAL A 68 17.88 20.47 -19.20
N GLU A 69 17.66 21.64 -19.75
CA GLU A 69 18.40 22.11 -20.95
C GLU A 69 19.72 22.72 -20.53
N ALA A 70 20.78 22.32 -21.20
CA ALA A 70 22.14 22.85 -21.03
C ALA A 70 22.66 23.37 -22.37
N ILE A 71 23.28 24.56 -22.38
CA ILE A 71 23.89 25.11 -23.59
C ILE A 71 25.41 24.98 -23.41
N TRP A 72 26.06 24.27 -24.32
CA TRP A 72 27.50 24.12 -24.37
C TRP A 72 28.05 24.47 -25.74
N GLU A 73 29.01 25.39 -25.82
CA GLU A 73 29.58 25.91 -27.06
C GLU A 73 28.51 26.35 -28.08
N GLY A 74 27.44 26.96 -27.58
CA GLY A 74 26.33 27.44 -28.40
C GLY A 74 25.36 26.38 -28.92
N ARG A 75 25.52 25.11 -28.48
CA ARG A 75 24.62 23.99 -28.84
C ARG A 75 23.75 23.59 -27.65
N PRO A 76 22.43 23.39 -27.86
CA PRO A 76 21.56 22.88 -26.83
C PRO A 76 21.78 21.36 -26.62
N TYR A 77 21.73 20.94 -25.36
CA TYR A 77 21.72 19.54 -24.93
C TYR A 77 20.58 19.33 -23.97
N HIS A 78 19.89 18.21 -24.10
CA HIS A 78 18.90 17.76 -23.13
C HIS A 78 19.58 16.84 -22.13
N VAL A 79 19.54 17.20 -20.85
CA VAL A 79 20.21 16.47 -19.79
C VAL A 79 19.16 15.87 -18.88
N CYS A 80 19.09 14.55 -18.82
CA CYS A 80 18.28 13.81 -17.86
C CYS A 80 19.11 13.55 -16.60
N LEU A 81 18.76 14.21 -15.49
CA LEU A 81 19.40 14.00 -14.19
C LEU A 81 18.64 12.93 -13.41
N ASN A 82 19.27 11.79 -13.19
CA ASN A 82 18.76 10.71 -12.33
C ASN A 82 19.43 10.81 -10.96
N ARG A 83 18.66 11.09 -9.89
CA ARG A 83 19.12 11.07 -8.51
C ARG A 83 18.63 9.80 -7.82
N TYR A 84 19.52 9.09 -7.12
CA TYR A 84 19.17 7.83 -6.49
C TYR A 84 20.10 7.44 -5.35
N ILE A 85 19.63 6.57 -4.46
CA ILE A 85 20.47 5.90 -3.48
C ILE A 85 21.16 4.72 -4.15
N HIS A 86 22.47 4.79 -4.34
CA HIS A 86 23.29 3.71 -4.92
C HIS A 86 23.54 2.62 -3.87
N LEU A 87 22.48 1.88 -3.55
CA LEU A 87 22.47 0.83 -2.54
C LEU A 87 21.49 -0.26 -2.96
N THR A 88 21.80 -1.50 -2.63
CA THR A 88 20.88 -2.64 -2.75
C THR A 88 20.41 -3.10 -1.37
N LEU A 89 19.33 -3.87 -1.32
CA LEU A 89 18.80 -4.40 -0.07
C LEU A 89 19.81 -5.30 0.65
N GLY A 90 20.49 -6.15 -0.12
CA GLY A 90 21.53 -7.03 0.42
C GLY A 90 22.68 -6.25 1.05
N GLU A 91 23.09 -5.13 0.43
CA GLU A 91 24.13 -4.25 0.99
C GLU A 91 23.64 -3.53 2.25
N LEU A 92 22.37 -3.07 2.30
CA LEU A 92 21.78 -2.46 3.50
C LEU A 92 21.87 -3.41 4.70
N ALA A 93 21.47 -4.69 4.50
CA ALA A 93 21.54 -5.70 5.55
C ALA A 93 23.00 -5.90 6.08
N ASP A 94 23.98 -5.93 5.16
CA ASP A 94 25.39 -6.04 5.51
C ASP A 94 25.94 -4.82 6.25
N ILE A 95 25.49 -3.64 5.86
CA ILE A 95 25.86 -2.37 6.52
C ILE A 95 25.30 -2.37 7.96
N GLN A 96 24.05 -2.71 8.15
CA GLN A 96 23.44 -2.72 9.49
C GLN A 96 24.06 -3.78 10.39
N ALA A 97 24.41 -4.93 9.85
CA ALA A 97 25.11 -5.98 10.60
C ALA A 97 26.52 -5.54 11.06
N ARG A 98 27.19 -4.65 10.31
CA ARG A 98 28.45 -4.04 10.75
C ARG A 98 28.26 -2.93 11.78
N ARG A 99 27.20 -2.12 11.64
CA ARG A 99 26.93 -0.99 12.54
C ARG A 99 26.36 -1.41 13.88
N PHE A 100 25.51 -2.40 13.89
CA PHE A 100 24.73 -2.84 15.05
C PHE A 100 24.74 -4.36 15.22
N PRO A 101 25.94 -5.02 15.23
CA PRO A 101 26.05 -6.48 15.14
C PRO A 101 25.23 -7.22 16.21
N ASP A 102 25.23 -6.72 17.43
CA ASP A 102 24.66 -7.40 18.59
C ASP A 102 23.26 -6.88 19.00
N ARG A 103 22.71 -5.88 18.26
CA ARG A 103 21.32 -5.43 18.48
C ARG A 103 20.34 -6.42 17.86
N GLU A 104 19.19 -6.58 18.52
CA GLU A 104 18.07 -7.33 17.95
C GLU A 104 17.62 -6.67 16.64
N ALA A 105 17.52 -7.46 15.59
CA ALA A 105 16.99 -7.05 14.28
C ALA A 105 15.58 -7.60 14.07
N VAL A 106 15.35 -8.86 14.47
CA VAL A 106 14.07 -9.56 14.28
C VAL A 106 13.71 -10.32 15.55
N VAL A 107 12.49 -10.11 16.02
CA VAL A 107 11.89 -10.82 17.15
C VAL A 107 10.64 -11.52 16.67
N ASP A 108 10.65 -12.84 16.73
CA ASP A 108 9.50 -13.72 16.46
C ASP A 108 9.15 -14.44 17.75
N SER A 109 8.28 -13.82 18.55
CA SER A 109 7.89 -14.34 19.85
C SER A 109 7.05 -15.62 19.77
N LEU A 110 6.37 -15.85 18.64
CA LEU A 110 5.60 -17.08 18.43
C LEU A 110 6.51 -18.28 18.22
N ALA A 111 7.59 -18.11 17.47
CA ALA A 111 8.61 -19.12 17.25
C ALA A 111 9.64 -19.18 18.39
N GLY A 112 9.64 -18.21 19.32
CA GLY A 112 10.66 -18.08 20.36
C GLY A 112 12.04 -17.69 19.82
N VAL A 113 12.10 -17.08 18.63
CA VAL A 113 13.34 -16.74 17.95
C VAL A 113 13.63 -15.24 18.05
N ARG A 114 14.86 -14.93 18.42
CA ARG A 114 15.40 -13.56 18.46
C ARG A 114 16.70 -13.53 17.66
N LEU A 115 16.78 -12.70 16.64
CA LEU A 115 17.94 -12.61 15.78
C LEU A 115 18.56 -11.23 15.89
N THR A 116 19.86 -11.16 16.16
CA THR A 116 20.64 -9.95 16.02
C THR A 116 20.90 -9.62 14.55
N TYR A 117 21.31 -8.40 14.23
CA TYR A 117 21.68 -8.01 12.86
C TYR A 117 22.80 -8.90 12.30
N ARG A 118 23.76 -9.30 13.13
CA ARG A 118 24.81 -10.26 12.77
C ARG A 118 24.22 -11.63 12.38
N GLU A 119 23.25 -12.13 13.14
CA GLU A 119 22.61 -13.42 12.87
C GLU A 119 21.71 -13.35 11.64
N VAL A 120 20.97 -12.26 11.43
CA VAL A 120 20.21 -12.04 10.19
C VAL A 120 21.14 -12.07 8.99
N LYS A 121 22.27 -11.35 9.04
CA LYS A 121 23.30 -11.42 7.98
C LYS A 121 23.81 -12.84 7.78
N ARG A 122 24.26 -13.53 8.83
CA ARG A 122 24.82 -14.88 8.74
C ARG A 122 23.84 -15.86 8.11
N ARG A 123 22.56 -15.83 8.56
CA ARG A 123 21.52 -16.71 8.05
C ARG A 123 21.15 -16.38 6.60
N SER A 124 21.00 -15.09 6.26
CA SER A 124 20.70 -14.68 4.89
C SER A 124 21.88 -14.95 3.92
N ASP A 125 23.12 -14.80 4.34
CA ASP A 125 24.29 -15.19 3.54
C ASP A 125 24.31 -16.70 3.29
N GLY A 126 24.01 -17.50 4.31
CA GLY A 126 23.91 -18.95 4.19
C GLY A 126 22.82 -19.34 3.20
N LEU A 127 21.61 -18.81 3.38
CA LEU A 127 20.51 -19.11 2.48
C LEU A 127 20.78 -18.63 1.04
N ALA A 128 21.37 -17.43 0.85
CA ALA A 128 21.73 -16.91 -0.47
C ALA A 128 22.72 -17.83 -1.20
N LYS A 129 23.78 -18.30 -0.48
CA LYS A 129 24.74 -19.26 -1.03
C LYS A 129 24.07 -20.61 -1.34
N GLY A 130 23.16 -21.07 -0.49
CA GLY A 130 22.35 -22.25 -0.74
C GLY A 130 21.47 -22.12 -1.99
N LEU A 131 20.79 -20.99 -2.17
CA LEU A 131 20.00 -20.69 -3.36
C LEU A 131 20.88 -20.65 -4.63
N MET A 132 22.05 -20.02 -4.55
CA MET A 132 23.02 -20.05 -5.66
C MET A 132 23.51 -21.46 -5.99
N HIS A 133 23.73 -22.31 -4.98
CA HIS A 133 24.15 -23.71 -5.14
C HIS A 133 23.13 -24.53 -5.94
N ILE A 134 21.83 -24.34 -5.65
CA ILE A 134 20.77 -25.03 -6.41
C ILE A 134 20.47 -24.38 -7.76
N GLY A 135 21.19 -23.34 -8.17
CA GLY A 135 21.11 -22.76 -9.52
C GLY A 135 20.17 -21.56 -9.64
N ILE A 136 19.89 -20.85 -8.56
CA ILE A 136 19.21 -19.53 -8.62
C ILE A 136 20.20 -18.49 -9.12
N LEU A 137 19.78 -17.77 -10.17
CA LEU A 137 20.57 -16.75 -10.84
C LEU A 137 19.98 -15.35 -10.62
N LYS A 138 20.78 -14.32 -10.93
CA LYS A 138 20.30 -12.95 -11.00
C LYS A 138 19.15 -12.85 -12.02
N GLY A 139 18.05 -12.19 -11.62
CA GLY A 139 16.85 -12.04 -12.45
C GLY A 139 15.87 -13.21 -12.38
N ASP A 140 16.22 -14.34 -11.74
CA ASP A 140 15.26 -15.42 -11.52
C ASP A 140 14.16 -14.98 -10.54
N HIS A 141 12.95 -15.43 -10.74
CA HIS A 141 11.82 -15.12 -9.87
C HIS A 141 11.65 -16.20 -8.79
N VAL A 142 11.68 -15.76 -7.54
CA VAL A 142 11.52 -16.63 -6.37
C VAL A 142 10.26 -16.21 -5.59
N ALA A 143 9.25 -17.06 -5.62
CA ALA A 143 8.01 -16.81 -4.88
C ALA A 143 8.18 -17.09 -3.40
N VAL A 144 7.56 -16.24 -2.56
CA VAL A 144 7.54 -16.37 -1.10
C VAL A 144 6.10 -16.48 -0.62
N ILE A 145 5.78 -17.58 0.07
CA ILE A 145 4.46 -17.86 0.65
C ILE A 145 4.66 -18.14 2.14
N MET A 146 4.75 -17.05 2.92
CA MET A 146 4.97 -17.10 4.37
C MET A 146 4.19 -16.01 5.09
N ASP A 147 3.84 -16.30 6.35
CA ASP A 147 3.31 -15.33 7.30
C ASP A 147 4.40 -14.35 7.81
N ASN A 148 4.06 -13.54 8.82
CA ASN A 148 4.98 -12.63 9.45
C ASN A 148 5.89 -13.39 10.43
N CYS A 149 6.98 -13.95 9.94
CA CYS A 149 7.92 -14.75 10.69
C CYS A 149 9.38 -14.38 10.36
N TRP A 150 10.31 -14.84 11.19
CA TRP A 150 11.75 -14.55 11.02
C TRP A 150 12.31 -15.16 9.73
N GLU A 151 11.83 -16.32 9.31
CA GLU A 151 12.25 -17.00 8.06
C GLU A 151 11.92 -16.12 6.84
N ASN A 152 10.78 -15.44 6.86
CA ASN A 152 10.37 -14.55 5.76
C ASN A 152 11.36 -13.38 5.60
N VAL A 153 11.79 -12.75 6.71
CA VAL A 153 12.79 -11.67 6.69
C VAL A 153 14.11 -12.16 6.13
N VAL A 154 14.62 -13.27 6.64
CA VAL A 154 15.89 -13.88 6.19
C VAL A 154 15.82 -14.27 4.71
N THR A 155 14.69 -14.85 4.29
CA THR A 155 14.44 -15.25 2.89
C THR A 155 14.50 -14.06 1.95
N LYS A 156 13.81 -12.98 2.25
CA LYS A 156 13.80 -11.77 1.39
C LYS A 156 15.22 -11.23 1.20
N ILE A 157 15.96 -11.07 2.28
CA ILE A 157 17.34 -10.58 2.22
C ILE A 157 18.23 -11.55 1.41
N ALA A 158 18.04 -12.86 1.60
CA ALA A 158 18.81 -13.87 0.87
C ALA A 158 18.55 -13.83 -0.64
N ILE A 159 17.29 -13.74 -1.06
CA ILE A 159 16.92 -13.62 -2.47
C ILE A 159 17.55 -12.37 -3.08
N GLU A 160 17.45 -11.22 -2.41
CA GLU A 160 18.02 -9.95 -2.88
C GLU A 160 19.55 -10.00 -3.02
N LYS A 161 20.25 -10.70 -2.11
CA LYS A 161 21.70 -10.89 -2.21
C LYS A 161 22.11 -11.73 -3.44
N THR A 162 21.22 -12.62 -3.92
CA THR A 162 21.48 -13.36 -5.16
C THR A 162 21.18 -12.54 -6.42
N GLY A 163 20.50 -11.40 -6.28
CA GLY A 163 19.98 -10.59 -7.39
C GLY A 163 18.76 -11.22 -8.09
N ALA A 164 18.16 -12.23 -7.47
CA ALA A 164 16.86 -12.75 -7.89
C ALA A 164 15.74 -11.81 -7.43
N VAL A 165 14.57 -11.90 -8.06
CA VAL A 165 13.41 -11.05 -7.82
C VAL A 165 12.44 -11.77 -6.88
N ILE A 166 12.04 -11.10 -5.78
CA ILE A 166 11.04 -11.64 -4.86
C ILE A 166 9.66 -11.52 -5.49
N VAL A 167 8.93 -12.63 -5.61
CA VAL A 167 7.51 -12.63 -5.96
C VAL A 167 6.70 -12.83 -4.68
N ASN A 168 6.08 -11.75 -4.18
CA ASN A 168 5.29 -11.79 -2.95
C ASN A 168 3.90 -12.35 -3.24
N LEU A 169 3.58 -13.51 -2.66
CA LEU A 169 2.28 -14.16 -2.82
C LEU A 169 1.49 -14.14 -1.52
N ASN A 170 0.20 -13.85 -1.66
CA ASN A 170 -0.73 -13.82 -0.54
C ASN A 170 -0.98 -15.25 -0.03
N ILE A 171 -0.74 -15.47 1.26
CA ILE A 171 -0.94 -16.76 1.94
C ILE A 171 -2.41 -17.23 1.95
N HIS A 172 -3.35 -16.36 1.61
CA HIS A 172 -4.77 -16.67 1.56
C HIS A 172 -5.27 -17.05 0.15
N GLU A 173 -4.39 -17.05 -0.87
CA GLU A 173 -4.81 -17.42 -2.22
C GLU A 173 -5.34 -18.86 -2.27
N LYS A 174 -6.33 -19.06 -3.14
CA LYS A 174 -6.85 -20.39 -3.46
C LYS A 174 -6.03 -21.01 -4.59
N LYS A 175 -6.13 -22.32 -4.73
CA LYS A 175 -5.37 -23.13 -5.68
C LYS A 175 -5.31 -22.54 -7.10
N ASP A 176 -6.45 -22.22 -7.68
CA ASP A 176 -6.50 -21.76 -9.08
C ASP A 176 -5.85 -20.38 -9.26
N MET A 177 -6.03 -19.48 -8.29
CA MET A 177 -5.35 -18.19 -8.28
C MET A 177 -3.85 -18.35 -8.04
N LEU A 178 -3.45 -19.21 -7.10
CA LEU A 178 -2.04 -19.51 -6.84
C LEU A 178 -1.34 -20.02 -8.09
N GLU A 179 -1.95 -20.98 -8.82
CA GLU A 179 -1.43 -21.47 -10.11
C GLU A 179 -1.28 -20.35 -11.13
N CYS A 180 -2.32 -19.52 -11.27
CA CYS A 180 -2.31 -18.39 -12.20
C CYS A 180 -1.18 -17.40 -11.89
N LEU A 181 -0.97 -17.06 -10.61
CA LEU A 181 0.07 -16.11 -10.19
C LEU A 181 1.48 -16.68 -10.36
N LEU A 182 1.70 -17.95 -10.01
CA LEU A 182 2.98 -18.63 -10.20
C LEU A 182 3.37 -18.69 -11.69
N HIS A 183 2.39 -19.00 -12.55
CA HIS A 183 2.61 -19.06 -13.98
C HIS A 183 2.88 -17.67 -14.59
N ARG A 184 2.04 -16.67 -14.25
CA ARG A 184 2.16 -15.30 -14.80
C ARG A 184 3.41 -14.57 -14.34
N ALA A 185 3.92 -14.91 -13.16
CA ALA A 185 5.14 -14.32 -12.62
C ALA A 185 6.40 -15.12 -12.98
N ASP A 186 6.34 -16.08 -13.89
CA ASP A 186 7.48 -16.86 -14.37
C ASP A 186 8.34 -17.44 -13.24
N VAL A 187 7.68 -18.00 -12.21
CA VAL A 187 8.32 -18.43 -10.98
C VAL A 187 9.20 -19.64 -11.19
N LYS A 188 10.49 -19.53 -10.87
CA LYS A 188 11.50 -20.59 -10.94
C LYS A 188 11.64 -21.38 -9.64
N ALA A 189 11.50 -20.70 -8.51
CA ALA A 189 11.55 -21.33 -7.19
C ALA A 189 10.45 -20.80 -6.27
N VAL A 190 9.99 -21.65 -5.34
CA VAL A 190 9.04 -21.25 -4.29
C VAL A 190 9.64 -21.58 -2.94
N ILE A 191 9.63 -20.62 -2.02
CA ILE A 191 9.97 -20.81 -0.61
C ILE A 191 8.69 -20.61 0.20
N LEU A 192 8.25 -21.63 0.90
CA LEU A 192 6.97 -21.63 1.57
C LEU A 192 7.01 -22.23 2.98
N LYS A 193 6.10 -21.75 3.82
CA LYS A 193 5.77 -22.33 5.12
C LYS A 193 4.49 -23.15 5.00
N GLN A 194 4.49 -24.37 5.56
CA GLN A 194 3.33 -25.24 5.54
C GLN A 194 2.41 -24.92 6.73
N GLY A 195 1.13 -25.29 6.64
CA GLY A 195 0.20 -25.21 7.76
C GLY A 195 -0.15 -23.80 8.25
N ILE A 196 -0.03 -22.78 7.40
CA ILE A 196 -0.38 -21.41 7.78
C ILE A 196 -1.90 -21.30 7.90
N LYS A 197 -2.42 -20.91 9.07
CA LYS A 197 -3.86 -20.69 9.31
C LYS A 197 -4.73 -21.85 8.80
N ASN A 198 -4.35 -23.07 9.15
CA ASN A 198 -5.01 -24.34 8.74
C ASN A 198 -5.05 -24.57 7.22
N ARG A 199 -4.12 -23.99 6.46
CA ARG A 199 -3.95 -24.25 5.03
C ARG A 199 -2.67 -24.99 4.76
N GLU A 200 -2.79 -26.13 4.09
CA GLU A 200 -1.65 -26.93 3.65
C GLU A 200 -1.25 -26.53 2.23
N HIS A 201 -0.34 -25.53 2.11
CA HIS A 201 0.08 -24.99 0.81
C HIS A 201 0.67 -26.09 -0.09
N MET A 202 1.44 -27.03 0.46
CA MET A 202 1.96 -28.13 -0.35
C MET A 202 0.88 -29.02 -0.97
N ASP A 203 -0.24 -29.20 -0.30
CA ASP A 203 -1.36 -29.96 -0.88
C ASP A 203 -1.98 -29.23 -2.07
N MET A 204 -2.01 -27.90 -2.06
CA MET A 204 -2.39 -27.11 -3.24
C MET A 204 -1.40 -27.32 -4.39
N PHE A 205 -0.08 -27.32 -4.14
CA PHE A 205 0.92 -27.65 -5.16
C PHE A 205 0.73 -29.04 -5.74
N TYR A 206 0.44 -30.06 -4.93
CA TYR A 206 0.14 -31.41 -5.40
C TYR A 206 -1.17 -31.50 -6.19
N GLN A 207 -2.15 -30.64 -5.93
CA GLN A 207 -3.37 -30.54 -6.72
C GLN A 207 -3.13 -29.82 -8.05
N ILE A 208 -2.25 -28.81 -8.07
CA ILE A 208 -1.86 -28.11 -9.29
C ILE A 208 -1.03 -29.03 -10.20
N SER A 209 -0.05 -29.71 -9.64
CA SER A 209 0.90 -30.58 -10.37
C SER A 209 1.15 -31.86 -9.56
N PRO A 210 0.35 -32.91 -9.78
CA PRO A 210 0.48 -34.19 -9.07
C PRO A 210 1.85 -34.85 -9.19
N GLU A 211 2.58 -34.57 -10.26
CA GLU A 211 3.94 -35.08 -10.55
C GLU A 211 4.94 -34.69 -9.45
N LEU A 212 4.64 -33.62 -8.70
CA LEU A 212 5.47 -33.20 -7.58
C LEU A 212 5.56 -34.26 -6.47
N LYS A 213 4.60 -35.18 -6.35
CA LYS A 213 4.62 -36.24 -5.33
C LYS A 213 5.77 -37.20 -5.52
N GLU A 214 6.15 -37.45 -6.79
CA GLU A 214 7.22 -38.37 -7.17
C GLU A 214 8.53 -37.64 -7.48
N ALA A 215 8.52 -36.30 -7.48
CA ALA A 215 9.70 -35.51 -7.78
C ALA A 215 10.71 -35.53 -6.62
N VAL A 216 11.97 -35.24 -6.98
CA VAL A 216 13.06 -35.03 -6.01
C VAL A 216 13.58 -33.59 -6.12
N PRO A 217 14.20 -33.05 -5.06
CA PRO A 217 14.72 -31.68 -5.07
C PRO A 217 15.67 -31.45 -6.25
N GLY A 218 15.45 -30.36 -7.00
CA GLY A 218 16.25 -29.99 -8.16
C GLY A 218 15.93 -30.74 -9.45
N ARG A 219 15.01 -31.71 -9.43
CA ARG A 219 14.55 -32.47 -10.61
C ARG A 219 13.03 -32.45 -10.69
N ILE A 220 12.47 -31.27 -10.61
CA ILE A 220 11.03 -31.02 -10.70
C ILE A 220 10.64 -30.94 -12.18
N TYR A 221 9.61 -31.71 -12.55
CA TYR A 221 8.88 -31.57 -13.79
C TYR A 221 7.41 -31.34 -13.43
N ALA A 222 6.93 -30.13 -13.69
CA ALA A 222 5.58 -29.70 -13.38
C ALA A 222 4.96 -29.06 -14.64
N PRO A 223 4.24 -29.81 -15.48
CA PRO A 223 3.72 -29.31 -16.77
C PRO A 223 2.85 -28.05 -16.63
N ARG A 224 2.08 -27.93 -15.55
CA ARG A 224 1.25 -26.75 -15.28
C ARG A 224 2.05 -25.57 -14.72
N LEU A 225 3.28 -25.79 -14.25
CA LEU A 225 4.22 -24.77 -13.79
C LEU A 225 5.58 -24.98 -14.48
N PRO A 226 5.66 -24.71 -15.79
CA PRO A 226 6.76 -25.18 -16.64
C PRO A 226 8.13 -24.59 -16.28
N LEU A 227 8.17 -23.46 -15.58
CA LEU A 227 9.41 -22.82 -15.15
C LEU A 227 9.82 -23.22 -13.71
N LEU A 228 8.94 -23.84 -12.93
CA LEU A 228 9.24 -24.26 -11.56
C LEU A 228 10.32 -25.35 -11.54
N ARG A 229 11.40 -25.11 -10.81
CA ARG A 229 12.54 -26.04 -10.64
C ARG A 229 12.79 -26.42 -9.19
N HIS A 230 12.42 -25.53 -8.24
CA HIS A 230 12.73 -25.73 -6.84
C HIS A 230 11.53 -25.37 -5.98
N VAL A 231 11.25 -26.25 -5.01
CA VAL A 231 10.36 -25.99 -3.88
C VAL A 231 11.22 -26.10 -2.62
N ILE A 232 11.12 -25.11 -1.74
CA ILE A 232 11.83 -25.03 -0.46
C ILE A 232 10.79 -24.88 0.65
N VAL A 233 10.84 -25.71 1.69
CA VAL A 233 9.90 -25.71 2.81
C VAL A 233 10.61 -25.36 4.11
N THR A 234 10.02 -24.50 4.94
CA THR A 234 10.58 -24.10 6.25
C THR A 234 10.31 -25.12 7.35
N ASP A 235 9.27 -25.94 7.19
CA ASP A 235 8.85 -26.92 8.21
C ASP A 235 9.76 -28.16 8.19
N GLN A 236 10.52 -28.36 9.27
CA GLN A 236 11.44 -29.49 9.41
C GLN A 236 10.75 -30.78 9.80
N GLU A 237 9.63 -30.71 10.53
CA GLU A 237 8.91 -31.86 11.03
C GLU A 237 8.11 -32.60 9.94
N ARG A 238 7.81 -31.90 8.85
CA ARG A 238 7.02 -32.40 7.72
C ARG A 238 7.80 -32.31 6.39
N PRO A 239 8.91 -33.06 6.24
CA PRO A 239 9.69 -33.04 5.01
C PRO A 239 8.86 -33.54 3.83
N ARG A 240 9.09 -32.95 2.64
CA ARG A 240 8.45 -33.34 1.38
C ARG A 240 9.49 -33.85 0.40
N SER A 241 9.19 -34.94 -0.30
CA SER A 241 10.14 -35.61 -1.20
C SER A 241 10.68 -34.68 -2.31
N CYS A 242 9.83 -33.81 -2.85
CA CYS A 242 10.19 -32.87 -3.92
C CYS A 242 10.87 -31.57 -3.43
N ALA A 243 10.91 -31.32 -2.12
CA ALA A 243 11.31 -30.02 -1.57
C ALA A 243 12.67 -30.05 -0.87
N TRP A 244 13.43 -28.99 -1.04
CA TRP A 244 14.58 -28.69 -0.20
C TRP A 244 14.08 -28.28 1.19
N GLN A 245 14.79 -28.71 2.23
CA GLN A 245 14.55 -28.23 3.59
C GLN A 245 15.30 -26.90 3.79
N PHE A 246 14.59 -25.86 4.19
CA PHE A 246 15.11 -24.51 4.37
C PHE A 246 16.38 -24.47 5.23
N GLU A 247 16.35 -25.06 6.44
CA GLU A 247 17.49 -25.06 7.35
C GLU A 247 18.69 -25.79 6.74
N LYS A 248 18.48 -26.96 6.14
CA LYS A 248 19.58 -27.72 5.51
C LYS A 248 20.20 -26.97 4.33
N LEU A 249 19.37 -26.27 3.53
CA LEU A 249 19.87 -25.46 2.42
C LEU A 249 20.69 -24.28 2.93
N MET A 250 20.25 -23.64 4.00
CA MET A 250 20.95 -22.54 4.68
C MET A 250 22.26 -23.01 5.30
N GLU A 251 22.27 -24.15 6.00
CA GLU A 251 23.47 -24.77 6.60
C GLU A 251 24.51 -25.14 5.53
N LEU A 252 24.04 -25.74 4.43
CA LEU A 252 24.89 -26.04 3.29
C LEU A 252 25.59 -24.75 2.78
N GLY A 253 24.84 -23.69 2.59
CA GLY A 253 25.41 -22.40 2.19
C GLY A 253 26.35 -21.79 3.24
N MET A 254 26.09 -21.98 4.54
CA MET A 254 27.00 -21.51 5.60
C MET A 254 28.37 -22.24 5.54
N SER A 255 28.41 -23.48 5.07
CA SER A 255 29.66 -24.22 4.88
C SER A 255 30.48 -23.78 3.65
N MET A 256 29.87 -22.98 2.76
CA MET A 256 30.50 -22.49 1.53
C MET A 256 31.27 -21.19 1.77
N GLY A 257 32.32 -20.97 0.97
CA GLY A 257 33.11 -19.71 0.99
C GLY A 257 32.28 -18.51 0.53
N ASP A 258 32.70 -17.30 0.93
CA ASP A 258 31.96 -16.05 0.68
C ASP A 258 32.27 -15.37 -0.66
N SER A 259 33.33 -15.80 -1.36
CA SER A 259 33.82 -15.12 -2.58
C SER A 259 32.73 -14.99 -3.66
N LEU A 260 32.07 -16.10 -3.94
CA LEU A 260 31.04 -16.15 -4.98
C LEU A 260 29.82 -15.29 -4.65
N LEU A 261 29.40 -15.26 -3.37
CA LEU A 261 28.32 -14.38 -2.94
C LEU A 261 28.71 -12.90 -3.05
N LYS A 262 29.94 -12.55 -2.65
CA LYS A 262 30.46 -11.17 -2.79
C LYS A 262 30.50 -10.73 -4.26
N GLU A 263 30.93 -11.58 -5.16
CA GLU A 263 30.90 -11.29 -6.60
C GLU A 263 29.49 -11.10 -7.13
N ARG A 264 28.56 -11.99 -6.72
CA ARG A 264 27.15 -11.90 -7.08
C ARG A 264 26.51 -10.59 -6.58
N MET A 265 26.72 -10.23 -5.33
CA MET A 265 26.23 -8.97 -4.75
C MET A 265 26.77 -7.74 -5.49
N LYS A 266 28.04 -7.75 -5.92
CA LYS A 266 28.61 -6.66 -6.73
C LYS A 266 27.95 -6.53 -8.11
N ALA A 267 27.41 -7.60 -8.65
CA ALA A 267 26.72 -7.61 -9.93
C ALA A 267 25.26 -7.13 -9.83
N VAL A 268 24.69 -7.04 -8.62
CA VAL A 268 23.34 -6.50 -8.39
C VAL A 268 23.42 -4.97 -8.36
N ARG A 269 22.51 -4.32 -9.06
CA ARG A 269 22.49 -2.86 -9.23
C ARG A 269 21.23 -2.25 -8.62
N PRO A 270 21.24 -0.97 -8.21
CA PRO A 270 20.08 -0.30 -7.62
C PRO A 270 18.82 -0.31 -8.49
N PHE A 271 18.97 -0.33 -9.81
CA PHE A 271 17.85 -0.36 -10.77
C PHE A 271 17.44 -1.76 -11.24
N ASP A 272 18.10 -2.81 -10.74
CA ASP A 272 17.62 -4.18 -10.97
C ASP A 272 16.29 -4.38 -10.26
N ASP A 273 15.40 -5.19 -10.85
CA ASP A 273 14.13 -5.54 -10.26
C ASP A 273 14.37 -6.30 -8.94
N ALA A 274 13.81 -5.78 -7.86
CA ALA A 274 13.96 -6.32 -6.52
C ALA A 274 12.76 -7.17 -6.13
N THR A 275 11.56 -6.69 -6.47
CA THR A 275 10.33 -7.36 -6.02
C THR A 275 9.17 -7.15 -6.97
N ILE A 276 8.31 -8.18 -7.04
CA ILE A 276 6.96 -8.14 -7.62
C ILE A 276 5.96 -8.30 -6.49
N ILE A 277 5.09 -7.30 -6.33
CA ILE A 277 4.04 -7.30 -5.31
C ILE A 277 2.69 -7.30 -6.02
N HIS A 278 1.85 -8.29 -5.71
CA HIS A 278 0.55 -8.42 -6.35
C HIS A 278 -0.50 -7.51 -5.69
N THR A 279 -1.23 -6.76 -6.52
CA THR A 279 -2.33 -5.88 -6.10
C THR A 279 -3.65 -6.36 -6.71
N SER A 280 -4.76 -6.17 -5.98
CA SER A 280 -6.09 -6.54 -6.47
C SER A 280 -6.48 -5.65 -7.66
N GLY A 281 -6.48 -6.21 -8.86
CA GLY A 281 -6.94 -5.55 -10.08
C GLY A 281 -8.47 -5.46 -10.19
N THR A 282 -8.95 -4.59 -11.06
CA THR A 282 -10.39 -4.48 -11.41
C THR A 282 -10.89 -5.70 -12.21
N SER A 283 -9.99 -6.40 -12.89
CA SER A 283 -10.27 -7.59 -13.72
C SER A 283 -10.39 -8.90 -12.94
N GLY A 284 -10.30 -8.86 -11.61
CA GLY A 284 -10.38 -10.06 -10.75
C GLY A 284 -9.05 -10.82 -10.59
N VAL A 285 -8.10 -10.68 -11.51
CA VAL A 285 -6.76 -11.27 -11.41
C VAL A 285 -5.79 -10.21 -10.90
N PRO A 286 -5.03 -10.47 -9.81
CA PRO A 286 -4.06 -9.52 -9.29
C PRO A 286 -2.97 -9.17 -10.30
N LYS A 287 -2.54 -7.91 -10.29
CA LYS A 287 -1.46 -7.39 -11.14
C LYS A 287 -0.15 -7.39 -10.36
N GLY A 288 0.94 -7.86 -10.96
CA GLY A 288 2.28 -7.88 -10.35
C GLY A 288 3.02 -6.56 -10.56
N VAL A 289 3.08 -5.72 -9.55
CA VAL A 289 3.80 -4.44 -9.57
C VAL A 289 5.29 -4.66 -9.44
N MET A 290 6.08 -4.23 -10.42
CA MET A 290 7.55 -4.33 -10.42
C MET A 290 8.18 -3.10 -9.75
N LEU A 291 9.00 -3.35 -8.72
CA LEU A 291 9.78 -2.31 -8.03
C LEU A 291 11.25 -2.73 -7.97
N ASN A 292 12.16 -1.76 -8.14
CA ASN A 292 13.60 -1.95 -8.02
C ASN A 292 14.13 -1.58 -6.63
N HIS A 293 15.40 -1.90 -6.33
CA HIS A 293 16.00 -1.61 -5.03
C HIS A 293 15.97 -0.12 -4.67
N CYS A 294 16.27 0.75 -5.64
CA CYS A 294 16.30 2.19 -5.42
C CYS A 294 14.94 2.73 -4.97
N GLN A 295 13.85 2.31 -5.63
CA GLN A 295 12.50 2.76 -5.32
C GLN A 295 12.07 2.40 -3.90
N ILE A 296 12.29 1.15 -3.49
CA ILE A 296 11.87 0.68 -2.16
C ILE A 296 12.78 1.19 -1.04
N LEU A 297 14.08 1.40 -1.29
CA LEU A 297 15.01 1.93 -0.30
C LEU A 297 14.79 3.43 -0.06
N GLU A 298 14.55 4.21 -1.12
CA GLU A 298 14.21 5.63 -0.97
C GLU A 298 12.91 5.80 -0.20
N ASN A 299 11.90 4.98 -0.53
CA ASN A 299 10.61 5.00 0.17
C ASN A 299 10.77 4.65 1.66
N ALA A 300 11.54 3.60 1.97
CA ALA A 300 11.83 3.22 3.36
C ALA A 300 12.62 4.31 4.11
N TRP A 301 13.56 5.00 3.43
CA TRP A 301 14.33 6.10 4.02
C TRP A 301 13.44 7.28 4.38
N ILE A 302 12.58 7.73 3.47
CA ILE A 302 11.65 8.83 3.73
C ILE A 302 10.69 8.45 4.87
N HIS A 303 10.22 7.20 4.88
CA HIS A 303 9.38 6.69 5.95
C HIS A 303 10.07 6.79 7.32
N VAL A 304 11.35 6.40 7.41
CA VAL A 304 12.16 6.54 8.64
C VAL A 304 12.23 8.00 9.09
N GLN A 305 12.45 8.95 8.16
CA GLN A 305 12.56 10.38 8.48
C GLN A 305 11.23 10.94 9.01
N TYR A 306 10.09 10.65 8.33
CA TYR A 306 8.78 11.17 8.73
C TYR A 306 8.25 10.58 10.04
N LEU A 307 8.61 9.33 10.33
CA LEU A 307 8.25 8.66 11.59
C LEU A 307 9.24 8.89 12.73
N GLY A 308 10.36 9.57 12.44
CA GLY A 308 11.44 9.72 13.42
C GLY A 308 11.86 8.36 14.00
N LEU A 309 12.00 7.32 13.14
CA LEU A 309 12.39 5.99 13.62
C LEU A 309 13.87 5.98 14.01
N GLU A 310 14.14 5.45 15.19
CA GLU A 310 15.48 5.34 15.76
C GLU A 310 15.87 3.88 15.99
N LYS A 311 17.17 3.65 16.17
CA LYS A 311 17.72 2.32 16.44
C LYS A 311 17.22 1.71 17.75
N GLU A 312 16.73 2.54 18.68
CA GLU A 312 16.15 2.13 19.96
C GLU A 312 14.72 1.60 19.83
N ASP A 313 14.08 1.87 18.70
CA ASP A 313 12.69 1.46 18.49
C ASP A 313 12.51 -0.06 18.38
N ARG A 314 11.34 -0.47 18.79
CA ARG A 314 10.82 -1.83 18.63
C ARG A 314 9.50 -1.74 17.86
N LEU A 315 9.59 -1.94 16.57
CA LEU A 315 8.47 -1.78 15.64
C LEU A 315 7.68 -3.10 15.57
N CYS A 316 6.48 -3.13 16.13
CA CYS A 316 5.53 -4.21 15.94
C CYS A 316 4.79 -4.02 14.62
N MET A 317 4.87 -5.04 13.74
CA MET A 317 4.17 -5.04 12.48
C MET A 317 3.01 -6.02 12.47
N THR A 318 1.84 -5.57 12.02
CA THR A 318 0.68 -6.43 11.75
C THR A 318 0.37 -6.57 10.26
N PRO A 319 0.73 -5.60 9.39
CA PRO A 319 0.54 -5.75 7.95
C PRO A 319 1.32 -6.96 7.43
N PRO A 320 0.73 -7.78 6.54
CA PRO A 320 1.42 -8.94 5.99
C PRO A 320 2.67 -8.57 5.20
N MET A 321 3.74 -9.37 5.33
CA MET A 321 5.00 -9.17 4.59
C MET A 321 4.88 -9.38 3.08
N PHE A 322 3.80 -9.97 2.60
CA PHE A 322 3.52 -10.05 1.16
C PHE A 322 2.89 -8.77 0.59
N HIS A 323 2.52 -7.81 1.45
CA HIS A 323 1.99 -6.50 1.08
C HIS A 323 3.05 -5.42 1.24
N SER A 324 3.01 -4.37 0.40
CA SER A 324 4.00 -3.29 0.38
C SER A 324 4.13 -2.54 1.72
N PHE A 325 3.05 -2.32 2.46
CA PHE A 325 3.11 -1.74 3.80
C PHE A 325 3.85 -2.64 4.80
N GLY A 326 3.73 -3.96 4.68
CA GLY A 326 4.49 -4.91 5.51
C GLY A 326 5.96 -4.96 5.10
N CYS A 327 6.26 -5.26 3.82
CA CYS A 327 7.65 -5.48 3.39
C CYS A 327 8.47 -4.19 3.31
N VAL A 328 7.94 -3.09 2.79
CA VAL A 328 8.67 -1.81 2.69
C VAL A 328 8.43 -0.95 3.93
N GLY A 329 7.16 -0.64 4.22
CA GLY A 329 6.80 0.28 5.31
C GLY A 329 7.16 -0.21 6.71
N SER A 330 7.30 -1.53 6.94
CA SER A 330 7.66 -2.07 8.25
C SER A 330 9.04 -2.74 8.25
N VAL A 331 9.25 -3.79 7.43
CA VAL A 331 10.51 -4.56 7.44
C VAL A 331 11.70 -3.70 7.03
N LEU A 332 11.62 -3.04 5.86
CA LEU A 332 12.73 -2.22 5.38
C LEU A 332 12.94 -0.97 6.22
N SER A 333 11.88 -0.33 6.70
CA SER A 333 12.00 0.87 7.53
C SER A 333 12.65 0.54 8.88
N SER A 334 12.30 -0.57 9.54
CA SER A 334 12.96 -0.99 10.77
C SER A 334 14.45 -1.32 10.53
N MET A 335 14.75 -2.04 9.44
CA MET A 335 16.14 -2.31 9.06
C MET A 335 16.90 -1.03 8.74
N MET A 336 16.32 -0.10 8.00
CA MET A 336 16.91 1.19 7.63
C MET A 336 17.25 2.02 8.89
N ALA A 337 16.37 2.04 9.88
CA ALA A 337 16.60 2.72 11.16
C ALA A 337 17.65 2.02 12.05
N GLY A 338 17.85 0.72 11.90
CA GLY A 338 18.61 -0.12 12.82
C GLY A 338 17.79 -0.55 14.04
N ALA A 339 16.47 -0.48 13.93
CA ALA A 339 15.48 -0.83 14.95
C ALA A 339 15.19 -2.34 14.99
N ALA A 340 14.55 -2.80 16.06
CA ALA A 340 14.08 -4.17 16.15
C ALA A 340 12.71 -4.30 15.48
N LEU A 341 12.56 -5.26 14.56
CA LEU A 341 11.27 -5.67 14.01
C LEU A 341 10.65 -6.76 14.88
N VAL A 342 9.47 -6.52 15.42
CA VAL A 342 8.67 -7.51 16.14
C VAL A 342 7.61 -8.07 15.20
N CYS A 343 7.78 -9.31 14.77
CA CYS A 343 6.86 -9.99 13.89
C CYS A 343 5.61 -10.40 14.67
N TYR A 344 4.45 -9.97 14.22
CA TYR A 344 3.17 -10.42 14.76
C TYR A 344 2.33 -11.10 13.69
N GLU A 345 1.87 -12.29 13.99
CA GLU A 345 0.83 -12.99 13.24
C GLU A 345 -0.31 -13.35 14.19
N LYS A 346 -1.55 -13.12 13.76
CA LYS A 346 -2.73 -13.43 14.57
C LYS A 346 -2.85 -14.95 14.75
N THR A 347 -2.74 -15.39 15.99
CA THR A 347 -2.94 -16.78 16.41
C THR A 347 -3.75 -16.82 17.71
N ASP A 348 -4.18 -18.01 18.11
CA ASP A 348 -4.85 -18.22 19.41
C ASP A 348 -3.84 -18.26 20.59
N ARG A 349 -2.53 -18.25 20.30
CA ARG A 349 -1.48 -18.41 21.32
C ARG A 349 -1.11 -17.11 22.04
N ILE A 350 -1.04 -15.99 21.31
CA ILE A 350 -0.68 -14.68 21.86
C ILE A 350 -1.57 -13.60 21.22
N CYS A 351 -2.25 -12.81 22.03
CA CYS A 351 -2.95 -11.65 21.53
C CYS A 351 -2.00 -10.47 21.27
N LEU A 352 -2.42 -9.52 20.44
CA LEU A 352 -1.56 -8.39 20.07
C LEU A 352 -1.21 -7.49 21.25
N LEU A 353 -2.14 -7.24 22.18
CA LEU A 353 -1.87 -6.48 23.40
C LEU A 353 -0.80 -7.10 24.27
N GLU A 354 -0.85 -8.44 24.44
CA GLU A 354 0.17 -9.17 25.17
C GLU A 354 1.54 -9.10 24.48
N MET A 355 1.57 -9.18 23.15
CA MET A 355 2.81 -9.02 22.37
C MET A 355 3.41 -7.63 22.55
N LEU A 356 2.59 -6.56 22.42
CA LEU A 356 3.03 -5.18 22.58
C LEU A 356 3.66 -4.95 23.95
N ARG A 357 3.03 -5.48 25.02
CA ARG A 357 3.52 -5.38 26.39
C ARG A 357 4.80 -6.20 26.60
N LYS A 358 4.78 -7.50 26.24
CA LYS A 358 5.90 -8.43 26.43
C LYS A 358 7.17 -7.93 25.72
N GLU A 359 7.02 -7.51 24.48
CA GLU A 359 8.14 -7.06 23.66
C GLU A 359 8.44 -5.56 23.83
N ARG A 360 7.70 -4.85 24.71
CA ARG A 360 7.89 -3.41 24.95
C ARG A 360 7.94 -2.61 23.66
N CYS A 361 6.99 -2.85 22.76
CA CYS A 361 6.97 -2.20 21.46
C CYS A 361 6.76 -0.69 21.59
N THR A 362 7.58 0.09 20.90
CA THR A 362 7.52 1.56 20.88
C THR A 362 6.74 2.10 19.69
N VAL A 363 6.68 1.33 18.61
CA VAL A 363 5.99 1.68 17.37
C VAL A 363 5.06 0.54 16.98
N LEU A 364 3.81 0.88 16.64
CA LEU A 364 2.85 -0.06 16.06
C LEU A 364 2.48 0.39 14.65
N CYS A 365 2.80 -0.43 13.64
CA CYS A 365 2.33 -0.25 12.27
C CYS A 365 1.13 -1.17 12.01
N SER A 366 -0.04 -0.59 11.70
CA SER A 366 -1.25 -1.38 11.52
C SER A 366 -2.30 -0.69 10.64
N VAL A 367 -3.37 -1.42 10.36
CA VAL A 367 -4.57 -0.90 9.68
C VAL A 367 -5.60 -0.45 10.72
N PRO A 368 -6.55 0.46 10.38
CA PRO A 368 -7.51 1.01 11.33
C PRO A 368 -8.33 -0.03 12.11
N THR A 369 -8.74 -1.12 11.44
CA THR A 369 -9.55 -2.20 12.05
C THR A 369 -8.84 -2.89 13.23
N VAL A 370 -7.51 -2.96 13.20
CA VAL A 370 -6.71 -3.52 14.31
C VAL A 370 -6.70 -2.57 15.50
N TYR A 371 -6.53 -1.26 15.25
CA TYR A 371 -6.58 -0.25 16.31
C TYR A 371 -7.95 -0.20 17.00
N ILE A 372 -9.04 -0.22 16.23
CA ILE A 372 -10.40 -0.26 16.77
C ILE A 372 -10.57 -1.44 17.73
N ARG A 373 -10.11 -2.64 17.32
CA ARG A 373 -10.14 -3.83 18.17
C ARG A 373 -9.31 -3.67 19.44
N LEU A 374 -8.05 -3.21 19.32
CA LEU A 374 -7.16 -3.01 20.47
C LEU A 374 -7.74 -2.00 21.48
N ILE A 375 -8.25 -0.87 21.00
CA ILE A 375 -8.88 0.16 21.84
C ILE A 375 -10.09 -0.43 22.59
N ARG A 376 -10.91 -1.24 21.91
CA ARG A 376 -12.02 -1.94 22.57
C ARG A 376 -11.53 -2.90 23.64
N GLU A 377 -10.54 -3.74 23.36
CA GLU A 377 -9.97 -4.69 24.32
C GLU A 377 -9.38 -3.97 25.54
N MET A 378 -8.74 -2.80 25.36
CA MET A 378 -8.23 -1.97 26.47
C MET A 378 -9.37 -1.36 27.29
N ARG A 379 -10.45 -0.90 26.65
CA ARG A 379 -11.66 -0.40 27.36
C ARG A 379 -12.38 -1.50 28.17
N GLU A 380 -12.28 -2.76 27.72
CA GLU A 380 -12.73 -3.95 28.46
C GLU A 380 -11.81 -4.33 29.63
N GLY A 381 -10.74 -3.59 29.87
CA GLY A 381 -9.82 -3.79 31.00
C GLY A 381 -8.77 -4.89 30.79
N LYS A 382 -8.52 -5.33 29.55
CA LYS A 382 -7.50 -6.36 29.25
C LYS A 382 -6.06 -5.84 29.39
N ALA A 383 -5.84 -4.54 29.24
CA ALA A 383 -4.58 -3.85 29.51
C ALA A 383 -4.83 -2.37 29.81
N GLY A 384 -4.02 -1.77 30.66
CA GLY A 384 -3.99 -0.33 30.89
C GLY A 384 -3.03 0.38 29.96
N ARG A 385 -3.12 1.70 29.92
CA ARG A 385 -2.19 2.57 29.16
C ARG A 385 -0.74 2.42 29.66
N GLU A 386 -0.57 2.25 30.95
CA GLU A 386 0.72 2.09 31.63
C GLU A 386 1.43 0.77 31.28
N ASP A 387 0.71 -0.20 30.75
CA ASP A 387 1.28 -1.48 30.31
C ASP A 387 2.00 -1.39 28.95
N LEU A 388 1.75 -0.32 28.18
CA LEU A 388 2.28 -0.13 26.85
C LEU A 388 3.42 0.90 26.82
N CYS A 389 4.38 0.70 25.92
CA CYS A 389 5.50 1.61 25.70
C CYS A 389 5.37 2.38 24.37
N LEU A 390 4.16 2.45 23.79
CA LEU A 390 3.94 3.02 22.47
C LEU A 390 4.19 4.53 22.47
N ARG A 391 5.17 4.99 21.68
CA ARG A 391 5.34 6.40 21.35
C ARG A 391 4.63 6.76 20.04
N LEU A 392 4.49 5.78 19.11
CA LEU A 392 3.99 6.03 17.78
C LEU A 392 3.02 4.94 17.31
N CYS A 393 1.84 5.37 16.88
CA CYS A 393 0.89 4.55 16.15
C CYS A 393 0.84 5.00 14.69
N VAL A 394 1.15 4.11 13.74
CA VAL A 394 1.13 4.37 12.29
C VAL A 394 -0.02 3.62 11.66
N THR A 395 -0.94 4.34 11.03
CA THR A 395 -2.08 3.74 10.34
C THR A 395 -2.05 4.03 8.84
N ALA A 396 -2.31 3.01 8.03
CA ALA A 396 -2.36 3.12 6.58
C ALA A 396 -3.31 2.11 5.95
N GLY A 397 -3.51 2.23 4.64
CA GLY A 397 -4.21 1.25 3.83
C GLY A 397 -5.73 1.39 3.79
N ALA A 398 -6.34 2.09 4.74
CA ALA A 398 -7.76 2.43 4.76
C ALA A 398 -7.96 3.78 5.49
N PRO A 399 -9.09 4.47 5.28
CA PRO A 399 -9.45 5.63 6.09
C PRO A 399 -9.54 5.26 7.57
N CYS A 400 -8.92 6.06 8.43
CA CYS A 400 -8.98 5.87 9.87
C CYS A 400 -10.04 6.80 10.47
N PRO A 401 -11.03 6.28 11.23
CA PRO A 401 -12.02 7.13 11.89
C PRO A 401 -11.39 8.11 12.87
N GLU A 402 -11.92 9.32 12.96
CA GLU A 402 -11.43 10.36 13.86
C GLU A 402 -11.32 9.89 15.32
N HIS A 403 -12.38 9.26 15.85
CA HIS A 403 -12.38 8.76 17.21
C HIS A 403 -11.25 7.75 17.46
N THR A 404 -10.90 6.93 16.46
CA THR A 404 -9.81 5.96 16.56
C THR A 404 -8.45 6.65 16.67
N LEU A 405 -8.19 7.69 15.87
CA LEU A 405 -6.96 8.49 15.97
C LEU A 405 -6.85 9.18 17.34
N ARG A 406 -7.95 9.73 17.84
CA ARG A 406 -8.00 10.33 19.19
C ARG A 406 -7.73 9.29 20.29
N ASP A 407 -8.27 8.09 20.14
CA ASP A 407 -8.11 7.01 21.11
C ASP A 407 -6.72 6.36 21.07
N MET A 408 -6.01 6.35 19.94
CA MET A 408 -4.59 5.96 19.91
C MET A 408 -3.76 6.79 20.89
N LYS A 409 -4.02 8.09 20.97
CA LYS A 409 -3.35 8.97 21.96
C LYS A 409 -3.92 8.81 23.37
N ARG A 410 -5.25 8.82 23.52
CA ARG A 410 -5.92 8.88 24.83
C ARG A 410 -5.93 7.53 25.54
N VAL A 411 -6.27 6.44 24.83
CA VAL A 411 -6.45 5.11 25.41
C VAL A 411 -5.17 4.31 25.34
N MET A 412 -4.51 4.26 24.18
CA MET A 412 -3.27 3.48 24.00
C MET A 412 -2.02 4.22 24.51
N GLY A 413 -2.10 5.52 24.73
CA GLY A 413 -1.00 6.33 25.30
C GLY A 413 0.08 6.72 24.30
N ALA A 414 -0.13 6.55 23.00
CA ALA A 414 0.82 6.95 22.00
C ALA A 414 1.05 8.48 21.99
N GLU A 415 2.30 8.92 21.86
CA GLU A 415 2.66 10.33 21.76
C GLU A 415 2.16 10.91 20.42
N ALA A 416 2.27 10.13 19.34
CA ALA A 416 1.80 10.50 18.01
C ALA A 416 0.96 9.41 17.34
N ALA A 417 -0.01 9.85 16.53
CA ALA A 417 -0.81 9.02 15.63
C ALA A 417 -0.62 9.53 14.21
N VAL A 418 0.08 8.78 13.37
CA VAL A 418 0.43 9.14 12.01
C VAL A 418 -0.45 8.42 11.02
N VAL A 419 -1.02 9.15 10.08
CA VAL A 419 -1.80 8.63 8.96
C VAL A 419 -0.93 8.65 7.70
N MET A 420 -0.84 7.51 7.03
CA MET A 420 -0.09 7.38 5.77
C MET A 420 -1.01 6.99 4.63
N TYR A 421 -0.73 7.57 3.48
CA TYR A 421 -1.38 7.23 2.23
C TYR A 421 -0.35 6.77 1.20
N GLY A 422 -0.78 5.77 0.42
CA GLY A 422 0.02 5.28 -0.68
C GLY A 422 -0.58 4.04 -1.34
N MET A 423 0.14 3.56 -2.33
CA MET A 423 -0.21 2.39 -3.12
C MET A 423 1.05 1.67 -3.58
N THR A 424 0.96 0.39 -3.87
CA THR A 424 2.11 -0.42 -4.27
C THR A 424 2.80 0.15 -5.51
N GLU A 425 2.01 0.66 -6.46
CA GLU A 425 2.46 1.27 -7.71
C GLU A 425 3.28 2.56 -7.52
N ALA A 426 3.32 3.09 -6.29
CA ALA A 426 4.07 4.29 -5.92
C ALA A 426 5.24 4.03 -4.97
N GLY A 427 5.55 2.78 -4.67
CA GLY A 427 6.73 2.34 -4.00
C GLY A 427 6.85 2.16 -2.49
N PRO A 428 5.86 2.10 -1.59
CA PRO A 428 4.41 2.32 -1.59
C PRO A 428 3.93 3.68 -1.08
N GLY A 429 4.75 4.47 -0.39
CA GLY A 429 4.33 5.71 0.27
C GLY A 429 4.26 6.90 -0.68
N ILE A 430 3.24 7.72 -0.54
CA ILE A 430 2.99 8.94 -1.32
C ILE A 430 2.96 10.16 -0.41
N SER A 431 2.24 10.07 0.70
CA SER A 431 2.09 11.15 1.69
C SER A 431 1.91 10.60 3.09
N SER A 432 2.19 11.41 4.07
CA SER A 432 1.84 11.13 5.47
C SER A 432 1.77 12.41 6.28
N THR A 433 1.05 12.33 7.39
CA THR A 433 1.28 13.27 8.49
C THR A 433 2.62 12.95 9.15
N SER A 434 3.19 13.92 9.87
CA SER A 434 4.41 13.77 10.66
C SER A 434 4.08 13.58 12.14
N MET A 435 5.08 13.31 12.97
CA MET A 435 4.93 13.23 14.41
C MET A 435 4.58 14.59 15.04
N ASP A 436 5.01 15.69 14.40
CA ASP A 436 4.80 17.06 14.87
C ASP A 436 3.46 17.65 14.43
N ASP A 437 2.74 16.97 13.51
CA ASP A 437 1.45 17.46 13.05
C ASP A 437 0.38 17.37 14.13
N SER A 438 -0.55 18.33 14.06
CA SER A 438 -1.70 18.33 14.97
C SER A 438 -2.60 17.12 14.72
N LEU A 439 -3.33 16.70 15.75
CA LEU A 439 -4.30 15.62 15.61
C LEU A 439 -5.40 15.99 14.60
N GLU A 440 -5.77 17.27 14.52
CA GLU A 440 -6.74 17.81 13.57
C GLU A 440 -6.26 17.64 12.12
N THR A 441 -4.96 17.84 11.85
CA THR A 441 -4.34 17.56 10.55
C THR A 441 -4.44 16.07 10.20
N ALA A 442 -4.14 15.18 11.16
CA ALA A 442 -4.21 13.73 10.96
C ALA A 442 -5.65 13.22 10.75
N VAL A 443 -6.65 13.90 11.33
CA VAL A 443 -8.08 13.58 11.16
C VAL A 443 -8.61 14.02 9.80
N SER A 444 -8.21 15.21 9.34
CA SER A 444 -8.79 15.84 8.14
C SER A 444 -8.02 15.57 6.85
N THR A 445 -6.77 15.14 6.94
CA THR A 445 -5.87 14.95 5.79
C THR A 445 -5.06 13.65 5.88
N VAL A 446 -4.32 13.34 4.85
CA VAL A 446 -3.26 12.32 4.84
C VAL A 446 -1.87 12.98 4.78
N GLY A 447 -1.77 14.21 5.28
CA GLY A 447 -0.57 14.99 5.37
C GLY A 447 -0.07 15.52 4.03
N MET A 448 1.21 15.84 3.96
CA MET A 448 1.86 16.39 2.78
C MET A 448 2.40 15.28 1.88
N LEU A 449 2.50 15.57 0.58
CA LEU A 449 3.24 14.72 -0.34
C LEU A 449 4.71 14.61 0.12
N TRP A 450 5.26 13.41 0.04
CA TRP A 450 6.63 13.16 0.44
C TRP A 450 7.66 13.87 -0.47
N PRO A 451 8.85 14.17 0.03
CA PRO A 451 9.95 14.71 -0.78
C PRO A 451 10.18 13.85 -2.04
N GLY A 452 10.27 14.50 -3.20
CA GLY A 452 10.42 13.82 -4.49
C GLY A 452 9.12 13.24 -5.08
N VAL A 453 7.97 13.50 -4.44
CA VAL A 453 6.64 13.23 -5.00
C VAL A 453 6.03 14.55 -5.47
N THR A 454 5.71 14.64 -6.75
CA THR A 454 4.93 15.74 -7.31
C THR A 454 3.52 15.25 -7.58
N GLY A 455 2.52 15.98 -7.10
CA GLY A 455 1.10 15.67 -7.31
C GLY A 455 0.38 16.73 -8.11
N ARG A 456 -0.58 16.31 -8.92
CA ARG A 456 -1.58 17.17 -9.55
C ARG A 456 -2.96 16.59 -9.36
N ILE A 457 -3.96 17.44 -9.25
CA ILE A 457 -5.37 17.03 -9.24
C ILE A 457 -5.93 17.25 -10.63
N GLN A 458 -6.53 16.21 -11.21
CA GLN A 458 -7.03 16.22 -12.59
C GLN A 458 -8.54 16.01 -12.60
N ASP A 459 -9.23 16.84 -13.40
CA ASP A 459 -10.67 16.71 -13.60
C ASP A 459 -11.01 15.39 -14.30
N LEU A 460 -11.95 14.64 -13.73
CA LEU A 460 -12.31 13.30 -14.20
C LEU A 460 -12.92 13.25 -15.60
N THR A 461 -13.51 14.36 -16.06
CA THR A 461 -14.21 14.45 -17.34
C THR A 461 -13.36 15.07 -18.42
N THR A 462 -12.70 16.19 -18.10
CA THR A 462 -11.98 16.98 -19.07
C THR A 462 -10.49 16.72 -19.12
N GLY A 463 -9.94 16.03 -18.11
CA GLY A 463 -8.50 15.79 -17.95
C GLY A 463 -7.68 17.03 -17.61
N ARG A 464 -8.31 18.20 -17.36
CA ARG A 464 -7.61 19.44 -17.02
C ARG A 464 -7.10 19.42 -15.58
N VAL A 465 -5.93 20.00 -15.36
CA VAL A 465 -5.39 20.20 -14.02
C VAL A 465 -6.24 21.22 -13.27
N LEU A 466 -6.63 20.86 -12.05
CA LEU A 466 -7.46 21.67 -11.16
C LEU A 466 -6.57 22.44 -10.16
N GLY A 467 -7.04 23.65 -9.79
CA GLY A 467 -6.39 24.45 -8.76
C GLY A 467 -6.62 23.93 -7.34
N PRO A 468 -5.97 24.55 -6.34
CA PRO A 468 -6.05 24.13 -4.93
C PRO A 468 -7.49 23.99 -4.41
N GLY A 469 -7.72 23.06 -3.51
CA GLY A 469 -9.02 22.79 -2.87
C GLY A 469 -10.05 22.08 -3.75
N ARG A 470 -9.83 22.02 -5.08
CA ARG A 470 -10.74 21.32 -6.00
C ARG A 470 -10.48 19.80 -5.96
N ALA A 471 -11.58 19.04 -6.00
CA ALA A 471 -11.52 17.57 -6.00
C ALA A 471 -11.45 17.01 -7.43
N GLY A 472 -10.58 16.01 -7.64
CA GLY A 472 -10.41 15.30 -8.90
C GLY A 472 -9.48 14.10 -8.69
N GLU A 473 -9.07 13.42 -9.77
CA GLU A 473 -8.12 12.33 -9.67
C GLU A 473 -6.74 12.85 -9.26
N LEU A 474 -6.14 12.20 -8.26
CA LEU A 474 -4.74 12.42 -7.92
C LEU A 474 -3.85 11.71 -8.93
N CYS A 475 -3.02 12.47 -9.64
CA CYS A 475 -1.94 11.94 -10.47
C CYS A 475 -0.60 12.35 -9.87
N ILE A 476 0.36 11.41 -9.81
CA ILE A 476 1.66 11.67 -9.21
C ILE A 476 2.82 11.33 -10.14
N LYS A 477 3.93 12.06 -9.98
CA LYS A 477 5.26 11.68 -10.45
C LYS A 477 6.18 11.52 -9.25
N SER A 478 6.92 10.43 -9.17
CA SER A 478 7.88 10.23 -8.10
C SER A 478 8.97 9.22 -8.49
N TYR A 479 10.03 9.19 -7.69
CA TYR A 479 11.04 8.12 -7.72
C TYR A 479 10.41 6.74 -7.52
N GLY A 480 9.31 6.65 -6.74
CA GLY A 480 8.64 5.41 -6.35
C GLY A 480 7.67 4.86 -7.39
N VAL A 481 7.34 5.61 -8.46
CA VAL A 481 6.45 5.10 -9.52
C VAL A 481 7.03 3.82 -10.11
N MET A 482 6.23 2.76 -10.09
CA MET A 482 6.60 1.43 -10.54
C MET A 482 7.22 1.42 -11.95
N LYS A 483 8.04 0.42 -12.22
CA LYS A 483 8.54 0.16 -13.57
C LYS A 483 7.41 -0.23 -14.53
N GLY A 484 6.37 -0.88 -14.00
CA GLY A 484 5.19 -1.34 -14.71
C GLY A 484 4.60 -2.57 -14.04
N TYR A 485 3.52 -3.10 -14.62
CA TYR A 485 2.97 -4.40 -14.26
C TYR A 485 3.68 -5.49 -15.05
N TYR A 486 4.18 -6.51 -14.35
CA TYR A 486 4.91 -7.62 -14.96
C TYR A 486 4.07 -8.35 -16.02
N ASN A 487 4.62 -8.51 -17.22
CA ASN A 487 3.94 -9.09 -18.38
C ASN A 487 2.57 -8.49 -18.71
N ASN A 488 2.34 -7.19 -18.39
CA ASN A 488 1.08 -6.53 -18.64
C ASN A 488 1.27 -5.06 -19.09
N PRO A 489 1.77 -4.84 -20.31
CA PRO A 489 2.04 -3.50 -20.83
C PRO A 489 0.76 -2.66 -20.99
N GLU A 490 -0.36 -3.27 -21.41
CA GLU A 490 -1.63 -2.56 -21.60
C GLU A 490 -2.14 -1.90 -20.31
N GLU A 491 -2.09 -2.62 -19.19
CA GLU A 491 -2.49 -2.07 -17.90
C GLU A 491 -1.44 -1.09 -17.35
N THR A 492 -0.18 -1.25 -17.73
CA THR A 492 0.88 -0.28 -17.40
C THR A 492 0.63 1.05 -18.09
N GLU A 493 0.31 1.07 -19.39
CA GLU A 493 0.01 2.28 -20.17
C GLU A 493 -1.26 2.99 -19.66
N LYS A 494 -2.22 2.25 -19.12
CA LYS A 494 -3.41 2.84 -18.46
C LYS A 494 -3.09 3.48 -17.11
N ALA A 495 -2.14 2.90 -16.38
CA ALA A 495 -1.78 3.36 -15.05
C ALA A 495 -0.77 4.51 -15.08
N VAL A 496 0.19 4.48 -16.00
CA VAL A 496 1.23 5.51 -16.15
C VAL A 496 1.14 6.08 -17.56
N ASP A 497 0.83 7.37 -17.65
CA ASP A 497 0.72 8.05 -18.93
C ASP A 497 2.08 8.28 -19.60
N ARG A 498 2.06 8.76 -20.86
CA ARG A 498 3.28 9.00 -21.66
C ARG A 498 4.18 10.09 -21.07
N GLU A 499 3.65 10.94 -20.24
CA GLU A 499 4.41 11.98 -19.52
C GLU A 499 5.02 11.43 -18.21
N GLY A 500 4.72 10.19 -17.82
CA GLY A 500 5.20 9.53 -16.61
C GLY A 500 4.36 9.86 -15.35
N TRP A 501 3.12 10.34 -15.50
CA TRP A 501 2.19 10.49 -14.39
C TRP A 501 1.52 9.15 -14.09
N LEU A 502 1.61 8.71 -12.84
CA LEU A 502 0.82 7.60 -12.33
C LEU A 502 -0.58 8.12 -11.95
N HIS A 503 -1.59 7.57 -12.62
CA HIS A 503 -3.00 7.75 -12.28
C HIS A 503 -3.35 6.86 -11.10
N THR A 504 -3.58 7.46 -9.93
CA THR A 504 -3.79 6.68 -8.70
C THR A 504 -5.16 6.01 -8.64
N GLY A 505 -6.12 6.52 -9.41
CA GLY A 505 -7.53 6.14 -9.32
C GLY A 505 -8.19 6.60 -8.02
N ASP A 506 -7.51 7.40 -7.21
CA ASP A 506 -8.05 7.98 -5.98
C ASP A 506 -8.46 9.44 -6.21
N ILE A 507 -9.62 9.82 -5.70
CA ILE A 507 -10.13 11.19 -5.75
C ILE A 507 -9.59 11.93 -4.54
N ALA A 508 -8.96 13.06 -4.80
CA ALA A 508 -8.33 13.87 -3.76
C ALA A 508 -8.43 15.36 -4.06
N SER A 509 -8.06 16.17 -3.08
CA SER A 509 -7.79 17.60 -3.24
C SER A 509 -6.47 17.95 -2.54
N LEU A 510 -5.74 18.91 -3.12
CA LEU A 510 -4.56 19.53 -2.51
C LEU A 510 -4.94 20.93 -2.03
N SER A 511 -4.64 21.26 -0.77
CA SER A 511 -4.80 22.63 -0.27
C SER A 511 -3.71 23.56 -0.83
N GLU A 512 -3.84 24.87 -0.61
CA GLU A 512 -2.79 25.86 -0.94
C GLU A 512 -1.48 25.56 -0.19
N ASP A 513 -1.57 25.04 1.04
CA ASP A 513 -0.42 24.64 1.86
C ASP A 513 0.16 23.29 1.48
N GLY A 514 -0.40 22.57 0.48
CA GLY A 514 0.07 21.29 0.00
C GLY A 514 -0.43 20.07 0.79
N LEU A 515 -1.41 20.22 1.69
CA LEU A 515 -2.03 19.12 2.41
C LEU A 515 -2.95 18.32 1.48
N LEU A 516 -2.79 16.99 1.48
CA LEU A 516 -3.57 16.08 0.67
C LEU A 516 -4.78 15.55 1.45
N THR A 517 -5.98 15.75 0.89
CA THR A 517 -7.22 15.17 1.44
C THR A 517 -7.82 14.18 0.45
N LEU A 518 -8.00 12.92 0.89
CA LEU A 518 -8.63 11.89 0.09
C LEU A 518 -10.16 11.99 0.18
N LYS A 519 -10.83 11.93 -0.96
CA LYS A 519 -12.30 12.02 -1.08
C LYS A 519 -12.98 10.71 -1.48
N GLY A 520 -12.23 9.73 -2.03
CA GLY A 520 -12.78 8.44 -2.45
C GLY A 520 -11.95 7.80 -3.54
N ARG A 521 -12.58 6.87 -4.28
CA ARG A 521 -11.98 6.21 -5.45
C ARG A 521 -12.79 6.44 -6.70
N CYS A 522 -12.16 6.67 -7.83
CA CYS A 522 -12.82 6.85 -9.12
C CYS A 522 -13.76 5.67 -9.45
N LYS A 523 -13.28 4.44 -9.24
CA LYS A 523 -14.05 3.20 -9.49
C LYS A 523 -15.17 2.90 -8.48
N ASP A 524 -15.18 3.59 -7.35
CA ASP A 524 -16.18 3.38 -6.29
C ASP A 524 -17.27 4.46 -6.33
N LEU A 525 -17.14 5.48 -7.19
CA LEU A 525 -18.18 6.47 -7.39
C LEU A 525 -19.49 5.81 -7.75
N ILE A 526 -20.55 6.27 -7.13
CA ILE A 526 -21.94 5.89 -7.47
C ILE A 526 -22.40 6.87 -8.54
N ILE A 527 -22.75 6.34 -9.71
CA ILE A 527 -23.22 7.18 -10.84
C ILE A 527 -24.74 7.15 -10.83
N ARG A 528 -25.32 8.15 -10.17
CA ARG A 528 -26.77 8.25 -10.01
C ARG A 528 -27.34 9.44 -10.77
N GLY A 529 -28.17 9.15 -11.79
CA GLY A 529 -28.80 10.22 -12.59
C GLY A 529 -27.81 11.14 -13.29
N GLY A 530 -26.59 10.63 -13.60
CA GLY A 530 -25.49 11.42 -14.20
C GLY A 530 -24.61 12.16 -13.20
N GLU A 531 -24.94 12.10 -11.90
CA GLU A 531 -24.11 12.67 -10.83
C GLU A 531 -23.15 11.66 -10.24
N ASN A 532 -21.91 12.09 -9.98
CA ASN A 532 -20.86 11.29 -9.35
C ASN A 532 -20.91 11.49 -7.83
N ILE A 533 -21.38 10.49 -7.11
CA ILE A 533 -21.52 10.50 -5.65
C ILE A 533 -20.39 9.69 -5.03
N SER A 534 -19.62 10.32 -4.12
CA SER A 534 -18.59 9.61 -3.35
C SER A 534 -19.22 8.81 -2.21
N PRO A 535 -19.09 7.47 -2.18
CA PRO A 535 -19.53 6.66 -1.04
C PRO A 535 -18.91 7.10 0.29
N ARG A 536 -17.65 7.53 0.25
CA ARG A 536 -16.90 7.95 1.45
C ARG A 536 -17.56 9.17 2.13
N GLU A 537 -18.01 10.13 1.36
CA GLU A 537 -18.71 11.30 1.90
C GLU A 537 -19.96 10.90 2.70
N ILE A 538 -20.69 9.92 2.18
CA ILE A 538 -21.89 9.40 2.85
C ILE A 538 -21.49 8.57 4.08
N GLU A 539 -20.46 7.75 3.98
CA GLU A 539 -19.93 6.94 5.09
C GLU A 539 -19.46 7.84 6.25
N ASP A 540 -18.66 8.86 5.95
CA ASP A 540 -18.14 9.79 6.95
C ASP A 540 -19.28 10.60 7.61
N PHE A 541 -20.33 10.93 6.84
CA PHE A 541 -21.53 11.57 7.37
C PHE A 541 -22.33 10.64 8.28
N ILE A 542 -22.63 9.42 7.84
CA ILE A 542 -23.48 8.46 8.58
C ILE A 542 -22.80 7.98 9.88
N ARG A 543 -21.46 7.89 9.93
CA ARG A 543 -20.70 7.56 11.16
C ARG A 543 -20.97 8.53 12.31
N ASN A 544 -21.43 9.76 12.03
CA ASN A 544 -21.83 10.71 13.07
C ASN A 544 -23.25 10.46 13.61
N TYR A 545 -24.00 9.50 13.07
CA TYR A 545 -25.27 9.08 13.64
C TYR A 545 -25.01 8.17 14.83
N GLU A 546 -25.41 8.64 16.04
CA GLU A 546 -25.01 8.06 17.32
C GLU A 546 -25.17 6.52 17.40
N PRO A 547 -26.28 5.88 16.95
CA PRO A 547 -26.48 4.44 17.03
C PRO A 547 -25.58 3.61 16.08
N VAL A 548 -24.87 4.25 15.15
CA VAL A 548 -24.03 3.55 14.15
C VAL A 548 -22.63 3.35 14.69
N GLU A 549 -22.11 2.12 14.65
CA GLU A 549 -20.72 1.79 14.91
C GLU A 549 -19.86 2.00 13.66
N ASP A 550 -20.31 1.45 12.53
CA ASP A 550 -19.61 1.60 11.24
C ASP A 550 -20.58 1.44 10.06
N VAL A 551 -20.16 1.92 8.89
CA VAL A 551 -20.97 1.95 7.67
C VAL A 551 -20.11 1.73 6.44
N ALA A 552 -20.64 0.99 5.47
CA ALA A 552 -20.05 0.86 4.15
C ALA A 552 -21.14 1.14 3.09
N VAL A 553 -20.81 2.02 2.15
CA VAL A 553 -21.72 2.46 1.08
C VAL A 553 -21.20 2.00 -0.27
N VAL A 554 -22.10 1.49 -1.10
CA VAL A 554 -21.81 1.06 -2.48
C VAL A 554 -22.92 1.50 -3.42
N GLY A 555 -22.60 1.58 -4.72
CA GLY A 555 -23.61 1.67 -5.78
C GLY A 555 -24.22 0.28 -6.04
N ALA A 556 -25.53 0.24 -6.22
CA ALA A 556 -26.23 -0.94 -6.68
C ALA A 556 -27.08 -0.59 -7.91
N PRO A 557 -27.33 -1.52 -8.86
CA PRO A 557 -28.05 -1.23 -10.08
C PRO A 557 -29.46 -0.68 -9.83
N ASP A 558 -29.85 0.34 -10.59
CA ASP A 558 -31.18 0.94 -10.59
C ASP A 558 -31.63 1.25 -12.02
N GLU A 559 -32.84 0.84 -12.40
CA GLU A 559 -33.35 0.97 -13.77
C GLU A 559 -33.59 2.43 -14.18
N GLN A 560 -33.93 3.31 -13.24
CA GLN A 560 -34.30 4.69 -13.52
C GLN A 560 -33.05 5.62 -13.46
N TYR A 561 -32.17 5.42 -12.49
CA TYR A 561 -31.07 6.35 -12.22
C TYR A 561 -29.69 5.76 -12.53
N GLY A 562 -29.62 4.53 -13.06
CA GLY A 562 -28.36 3.80 -13.30
C GLY A 562 -27.86 3.09 -12.04
N GLU A 563 -27.62 3.85 -10.98
CA GLU A 563 -27.28 3.29 -9.67
C GLU A 563 -28.05 3.97 -8.54
N LEU A 564 -28.31 3.21 -7.48
CA LEU A 564 -28.82 3.71 -6.20
C LEU A 564 -27.74 3.64 -5.12
N VAL A 565 -27.90 4.47 -4.08
CA VAL A 565 -27.02 4.45 -2.91
C VAL A 565 -27.48 3.35 -1.96
N TYR A 566 -26.65 2.30 -1.78
CA TYR A 566 -26.90 1.18 -0.89
C TYR A 566 -25.97 1.26 0.31
N ALA A 567 -26.51 1.31 1.54
CA ALA A 567 -25.73 1.41 2.77
C ALA A 567 -25.86 0.13 3.60
N PHE A 568 -24.71 -0.47 3.94
CA PHE A 568 -24.61 -1.53 4.94
C PHE A 568 -24.19 -0.87 6.26
N ILE A 569 -25.00 -1.09 7.31
CA ILE A 569 -24.84 -0.43 8.63
C ILE A 569 -24.55 -1.48 9.69
N ARG A 570 -23.49 -1.26 10.45
CA ARG A 570 -23.24 -1.99 11.69
C ARG A 570 -23.65 -1.13 12.87
N PRO A 571 -24.70 -1.52 13.62
CA PRO A 571 -25.09 -0.81 14.83
C PRO A 571 -24.07 -0.98 15.95
N LYS A 572 -24.02 -0.03 16.90
CA LYS A 572 -23.35 -0.22 18.19
C LYS A 572 -24.09 -1.30 19.00
N GLU A 573 -23.35 -1.97 19.87
CA GLU A 573 -23.90 -2.97 20.76
C GLU A 573 -25.06 -2.42 21.60
N GLY A 574 -26.23 -3.06 21.53
CA GLY A 574 -27.44 -2.63 22.21
C GLY A 574 -28.18 -1.44 21.57
N ALA A 575 -27.66 -0.85 20.49
CA ALA A 575 -28.32 0.26 19.81
C ALA A 575 -29.30 -0.25 18.75
N VAL A 576 -30.42 0.45 18.60
CA VAL A 576 -31.42 0.16 17.58
C VAL A 576 -31.29 1.17 16.44
N VAL A 577 -30.93 0.67 15.25
CA VAL A 577 -30.92 1.45 14.01
C VAL A 577 -32.09 1.00 13.15
N THR A 578 -32.97 1.94 12.80
CA THR A 578 -34.04 1.68 11.83
C THR A 578 -33.75 2.37 10.50
N LYS A 579 -34.18 1.79 9.41
CA LYS A 579 -34.02 2.38 8.07
C LYS A 579 -34.65 3.78 7.99
N GLU A 580 -35.83 3.92 8.57
CA GLU A 580 -36.54 5.19 8.60
C GLU A 580 -35.87 6.22 9.50
N GLY A 581 -35.42 5.83 10.69
CA GLY A 581 -34.69 6.69 11.61
C GLY A 581 -33.41 7.26 10.98
N LEU A 582 -32.64 6.42 10.28
CA LEU A 582 -31.43 6.86 9.58
C LEU A 582 -31.76 7.80 8.42
N ARG A 583 -32.78 7.48 7.58
CA ARG A 583 -33.21 8.37 6.49
C ARG A 583 -33.68 9.73 7.03
N ASN A 584 -34.50 9.73 8.07
CA ASN A 584 -34.98 10.96 8.71
C ASN A 584 -33.81 11.78 9.28
N TRP A 585 -32.83 11.14 9.88
CA TRP A 585 -31.63 11.81 10.35
C TRP A 585 -30.81 12.45 9.23
N CYS A 586 -30.77 11.84 8.04
CA CYS A 586 -30.10 12.37 6.85
C CYS A 586 -30.84 13.55 6.20
N ARG A 587 -32.17 13.59 6.28
CA ARG A 587 -32.99 14.62 5.62
C ARG A 587 -32.62 16.01 6.09
N GLY A 588 -32.44 16.93 5.14
CA GLY A 588 -32.06 18.33 5.39
C GLY A 588 -30.61 18.55 5.85
N LYS A 589 -29.82 17.46 6.03
CA LYS A 589 -28.42 17.55 6.45
C LYS A 589 -27.43 17.17 5.33
N ILE A 590 -27.85 16.32 4.40
CA ILE A 590 -27.11 16.00 3.17
C ILE A 590 -28.04 16.14 1.96
N ALA A 591 -27.44 16.25 0.76
CA ALA A 591 -28.20 16.32 -0.49
C ALA A 591 -29.07 15.07 -0.65
N THR A 592 -30.33 15.24 -1.10
CA THR A 592 -31.32 14.15 -1.21
C THR A 592 -30.80 12.99 -2.05
N ILE A 593 -30.04 13.27 -3.12
CA ILE A 593 -29.45 12.25 -3.99
C ILE A 593 -28.45 11.33 -3.28
N LYS A 594 -27.83 11.81 -2.18
CA LYS A 594 -26.85 11.09 -1.36
C LYS A 594 -27.49 10.27 -0.21
N ILE A 595 -28.78 10.46 0.06
CA ILE A 595 -29.49 9.68 1.10
C ILE A 595 -29.62 8.24 0.62
N PRO A 596 -29.21 7.22 1.41
CA PRO A 596 -29.32 5.83 1.02
C PRO A 596 -30.76 5.42 0.71
N GLN A 597 -31.00 4.91 -0.50
CA GLN A 597 -32.28 4.35 -0.92
C GLN A 597 -32.49 2.98 -0.29
N GLU A 598 -31.39 2.20 -0.21
CA GLU A 598 -31.42 0.92 0.47
C GLU A 598 -30.45 0.91 1.66
N ILE A 599 -30.94 0.35 2.76
CA ILE A 599 -30.19 0.26 4.01
C ILE A 599 -30.31 -1.18 4.51
N GLU A 600 -29.18 -1.79 4.83
CA GLU A 600 -29.11 -3.13 5.38
C GLU A 600 -28.31 -3.11 6.68
N LEU A 601 -28.82 -3.79 7.71
CA LEU A 601 -28.11 -3.98 8.96
C LEU A 601 -27.26 -5.24 8.86
N THR A 602 -26.01 -5.15 9.30
CA THR A 602 -25.06 -6.27 9.29
C THR A 602 -24.24 -6.29 10.58
N ASP A 603 -23.94 -7.46 11.09
CA ASP A 603 -23.05 -7.62 12.23
C ASP A 603 -21.57 -7.58 11.78
N HIS A 604 -21.30 -7.94 10.52
CA HIS A 604 -19.96 -8.07 9.98
C HIS A 604 -19.87 -7.58 8.53
N PHE A 605 -18.83 -6.81 8.23
CA PHE A 605 -18.47 -6.51 6.84
C PHE A 605 -17.54 -7.60 6.27
N PRO A 606 -17.68 -7.93 4.98
CA PRO A 606 -16.67 -8.75 4.31
C PRO A 606 -15.32 -8.02 4.27
N ILE A 607 -14.28 -8.69 4.76
CA ILE A 607 -12.94 -8.13 4.89
C ILE A 607 -11.98 -8.81 3.91
N SER A 608 -11.19 -8.02 3.20
CA SER A 608 -10.11 -8.51 2.33
C SER A 608 -8.96 -9.11 3.15
N ALA A 609 -8.05 -9.84 2.50
CA ALA A 609 -6.84 -10.38 3.12
C ALA A 609 -5.93 -9.32 3.75
N THR A 610 -6.06 -8.06 3.31
CA THR A 610 -5.31 -6.91 3.85
C THR A 610 -6.04 -6.17 4.97
N GLY A 611 -7.17 -6.71 5.46
CA GLY A 611 -7.95 -6.12 6.56
C GLY A 611 -8.89 -4.98 6.17
N LYS A 612 -9.11 -4.74 4.86
CA LYS A 612 -10.01 -3.69 4.35
C LYS A 612 -11.41 -4.24 4.07
N ILE A 613 -12.43 -3.40 4.22
CA ILE A 613 -13.80 -3.73 3.79
C ILE A 613 -13.80 -3.97 2.27
N SER A 614 -14.36 -5.11 1.86
CA SER A 614 -14.45 -5.53 0.46
C SER A 614 -15.69 -4.94 -0.21
N LYS A 615 -15.58 -3.73 -0.78
CA LYS A 615 -16.71 -3.10 -1.50
C LYS A 615 -17.19 -3.93 -2.71
N GLY A 616 -16.30 -4.70 -3.33
CA GLY A 616 -16.70 -5.61 -4.42
C GLY A 616 -17.67 -6.68 -3.96
N GLN A 617 -17.42 -7.32 -2.81
CA GLN A 617 -18.34 -8.30 -2.23
C GLN A 617 -19.64 -7.64 -1.76
N LEU A 618 -19.58 -6.43 -1.19
CA LEU A 618 -20.78 -5.68 -0.81
C LEU A 618 -21.65 -5.31 -2.02
N ARG A 619 -21.05 -4.96 -3.16
CA ARG A 619 -21.81 -4.73 -4.41
C ARG A 619 -22.50 -6.00 -4.91
N SER A 620 -21.83 -7.15 -4.82
CA SER A 620 -22.44 -8.45 -5.18
C SER A 620 -23.61 -8.77 -4.27
N LEU A 621 -23.46 -8.61 -2.95
CA LEU A 621 -24.52 -8.80 -1.97
C LEU A 621 -25.71 -7.85 -2.22
N ALA A 622 -25.44 -6.57 -2.46
CA ALA A 622 -26.47 -5.58 -2.75
C ALA A 622 -27.28 -5.95 -4.01
N ARG A 623 -26.61 -6.43 -5.06
CA ARG A 623 -27.25 -6.91 -6.29
C ARG A 623 -28.14 -8.13 -6.02
N GLU A 624 -27.61 -9.15 -5.34
CA GLU A 624 -28.35 -10.37 -4.98
C GLU A 624 -29.62 -10.05 -4.17
N HIS A 625 -29.51 -9.12 -3.22
CA HIS A 625 -30.63 -8.70 -2.39
C HIS A 625 -31.72 -7.95 -3.18
N LEU A 626 -31.32 -7.15 -4.16
CA LEU A 626 -32.26 -6.46 -5.05
C LEU A 626 -32.98 -7.45 -6.01
N GLU A 627 -32.23 -8.39 -6.61
CA GLU A 627 -32.75 -9.44 -7.49
C GLU A 627 -33.70 -10.39 -6.73
N GLY A 628 -33.32 -10.79 -5.51
CA GLY A 628 -34.18 -11.65 -4.66
C GLY A 628 -35.48 -11.00 -4.20
N ARG A 629 -35.57 -9.66 -4.21
CA ARG A 629 -36.85 -8.94 -3.98
C ARG A 629 -37.72 -8.90 -5.24
N GLY A 630 -37.08 -8.80 -6.42
CA GLY A 630 -37.83 -8.84 -7.70
C GLY A 630 -38.55 -10.15 -7.94
N THR A 631 -37.96 -11.28 -7.55
CA THR A 631 -38.57 -12.61 -7.67
C THR A 631 -39.73 -12.86 -6.69
N ARG A 632 -39.76 -12.18 -5.53
CA ARG A 632 -40.88 -12.26 -4.57
C ARG A 632 -42.10 -11.41 -4.94
N GLN A 633 -41.97 -10.45 -5.86
CA GLN A 633 -43.06 -9.61 -6.33
C GLN A 633 -43.82 -10.20 -7.53
N THR A 634 -43.37 -11.33 -8.08
CA THR A 634 -44.01 -12.02 -9.22
C THR A 634 -44.91 -13.21 -8.83
N GLU A 635 -45.02 -13.56 -7.55
CA GLU A 635 -46.08 -14.48 -7.10
C GLU A 635 -47.40 -13.70 -6.91
N PRO A 636 -48.50 -14.08 -7.56
CA PRO A 636 -49.77 -13.39 -7.38
C PRO A 636 -50.31 -13.65 -5.98
N GLU A 637 -50.35 -12.60 -5.15
CA GLU A 637 -51.11 -12.63 -3.89
C GLU A 637 -52.60 -12.84 -4.19
N THR A 638 -53.08 -14.02 -3.92
CA THR A 638 -54.52 -14.28 -3.77
C THR A 638 -54.93 -13.80 -2.37
N GLY A 639 -55.66 -12.69 -2.30
CA GLY A 639 -56.63 -12.38 -1.26
C GLY A 639 -56.21 -11.41 -0.17
N GLU A 640 -56.98 -10.33 -0.15
CA GLU A 640 -57.31 -9.44 0.97
C GLU A 640 -56.42 -8.24 1.30
N GLY A 641 -56.87 -7.09 0.83
CA GLY A 641 -57.25 -5.93 1.65
C GLY A 641 -56.18 -4.91 2.01
N GLY A 642 -56.14 -3.83 1.23
CA GLY A 642 -56.13 -2.49 1.79
C GLY A 642 -54.76 -1.91 2.29
N LEU A 643 -54.41 -0.76 1.73
CA LEU A 643 -53.41 0.19 2.21
C LEU A 643 -51.95 0.01 1.74
N ARG A 644 -51.66 0.36 0.50
CA ARG A 644 -50.30 0.73 0.05
C ARG A 644 -50.28 1.68 -1.18
N GLN A 645 -51.15 2.67 -1.24
CA GLN A 645 -51.13 3.66 -2.33
C GLN A 645 -50.69 5.09 -1.91
N THR A 646 -50.37 5.34 -0.66
CA THR A 646 -50.10 6.70 -0.18
C THR A 646 -48.60 7.11 -0.18
N GLU A 647 -47.65 6.16 -0.21
CA GLU A 647 -46.23 6.52 -0.08
C GLU A 647 -45.53 6.88 -1.41
N THR A 648 -46.08 6.49 -2.57
CA THR A 648 -45.51 6.80 -3.89
C THR A 648 -45.96 8.15 -4.44
N GLU A 649 -47.08 8.69 -3.95
CA GLU A 649 -47.60 9.99 -4.38
C GLU A 649 -46.96 11.17 -3.65
N GLU A 650 -46.56 11.02 -2.39
CA GLU A 650 -45.87 12.09 -1.65
C GLU A 650 -44.44 12.35 -2.14
N LEU A 651 -43.72 11.32 -2.64
CA LEU A 651 -42.42 11.49 -3.25
C LEU A 651 -42.50 12.15 -4.65
N ARG A 652 -43.59 11.94 -5.39
CA ARG A 652 -43.79 12.63 -6.67
C ARG A 652 -44.19 14.08 -6.53
N GLN A 653 -44.83 14.50 -5.44
CA GLN A 653 -45.20 15.90 -5.18
C GLN A 653 -44.06 16.75 -4.69
N ALA A 654 -43.01 16.16 -4.12
CA ALA A 654 -41.81 16.89 -3.72
C ALA A 654 -40.84 17.22 -4.89
N GLU A 655 -40.93 16.46 -6.01
CA GLU A 655 -40.06 16.68 -7.19
C GLU A 655 -40.69 17.65 -8.24
N THR A 656 -41.97 18.01 -8.13
CA THR A 656 -42.64 18.95 -9.05
C THR A 656 -42.77 20.38 -8.54
N GLY A 657 -42.17 20.70 -7.40
CA GLY A 657 -42.29 21.99 -6.71
C GLY A 657 -41.31 23.09 -7.14
N THR A 658 -40.69 23.00 -8.30
CA THR A 658 -39.85 24.08 -8.84
C THR A 658 -40.38 24.59 -10.19
N GLY A 659 -41.30 25.53 -10.12
CA GLY A 659 -41.72 26.24 -11.34
C GLY A 659 -43.00 27.01 -11.17
N GLU A 660 -42.92 28.17 -10.52
CA GLU A 660 -43.73 29.37 -10.86
C GLU A 660 -43.28 30.53 -9.96
N LEU A 661 -42.34 31.30 -10.44
CA LEU A 661 -42.14 32.69 -10.03
C LEU A 661 -43.19 33.54 -10.77
N ARG A 662 -44.28 33.91 -10.08
CA ARG A 662 -45.16 34.97 -10.53
C ARG A 662 -44.58 36.29 -10.08
N GLN A 663 -44.41 37.17 -11.09
CA GLN A 663 -44.25 38.62 -10.97
C GLN A 663 -45.41 39.20 -10.13
N ALA A 664 -45.06 40.05 -9.17
CA ALA A 664 -46.01 41.04 -8.63
C ALA A 664 -45.25 42.34 -8.40
N GLU A 665 -45.82 43.35 -8.89
CA GLU A 665 -45.42 44.73 -9.15
C GLU A 665 -45.11 45.54 -7.89
N THR A 666 -44.18 46.48 -8.12
CA THR A 666 -44.03 47.85 -7.60
C THR A 666 -45.04 48.36 -6.60
N GLY A 667 -44.60 48.82 -5.47
CA GLY A 667 -45.30 49.74 -4.56
C GLY A 667 -44.29 50.52 -3.72
N THR A 668 -44.10 51.77 -4.12
CA THR A 668 -43.36 52.86 -3.49
C THR A 668 -43.83 53.17 -2.06
N GLY A 669 -42.91 53.54 -1.15
CA GLY A 669 -43.28 54.18 0.11
C GLY A 669 -42.11 54.38 1.11
N GLU A 670 -41.45 55.49 0.94
CA GLU A 670 -40.83 56.45 1.90
C GLU A 670 -40.33 56.01 3.27
N LEU A 671 -39.05 56.30 3.47
CA LEU A 671 -38.38 57.02 4.56
C LEU A 671 -38.84 56.88 6.01
N ARG A 672 -37.93 56.47 6.88
CA ARG A 672 -37.42 57.34 7.96
C ARG A 672 -36.19 56.77 8.64
N GLN A 673 -35.22 57.68 8.79
CA GLN A 673 -34.04 57.63 9.66
C GLN A 673 -34.44 57.55 11.15
N ALA A 674 -33.64 56.89 11.95
CA ALA A 674 -33.26 57.34 13.29
C ALA A 674 -31.96 56.67 13.71
N GLU A 675 -31.06 57.51 14.09
CA GLU A 675 -29.73 57.35 14.64
C GLU A 675 -29.75 56.84 16.08
N THR A 676 -28.54 56.41 16.50
CA THR A 676 -27.95 56.41 17.85
C THR A 676 -28.56 55.43 18.86
N GLU A 677 -27.72 54.56 19.46
CA GLU A 677 -26.46 54.64 20.23
C GLU A 677 -25.61 53.36 20.07
#